data_4bc97e96ef651db6a385fce28e804c33
#
_entry.id   4bc97e96ef651db6a385fce28e804c33
#
_cell.length_a   1.000
_cell.length_b   1.000
_cell.length_c   1.000
_cell.angle_alpha   90.00
_cell.angle_beta   90.00
_cell.angle_gamma   90.00
#
_symmetry.space_group_name_H-M   'P 1'
#
loop_
_entity.id
_entity.type
_entity.pdbx_description
1 polymer ?
#
loop_
_entity_poly.entity_id
_entity_poly.type
_entity_poly.pdbx_seq_one_letter_code
_entity_poly.pdbx_strand_id
1 'polypeptide(L)'
;MKFTEGYWEKNERANASYAMQAFTAEAIPGGMRIVSPFRQITDRGGALDVGTITTEFISVRKDIISVRSYHYEGYVKGEPRYELNEDPQETEVEITEDEAVMKAGRMTVRVDLKDFKITYEADGKVLTNIGFRNLGYMQYDRATLTKFPEPNYMAAQYQPYMVTELSLAPGECVYGLGERFTAFVKNGQVVDIWNEDGGTASQISYKNIPFYVTSKHYGVFVDHSDHVSFEVASEKVENVGFSVKGEEIRYHIIYGDDIKGVIENYTDLTGKPALPPAWSFGLWLSTSFTTNYDEETTNSFIQGMADRDIPLSVFHFDCFWMKEFHWCDFEWDSRIFPDVPGMLKRYKDKGLKICVWINPYIAQGTNFFKEGLKNGYLVQRVDGRGIKQIDNWQPGMGLVDFTNPDAVKWYQNKLKTLLDMGVDCFKTDFGERIPVDVKYYDGSDPVSMHNYYTYLYNKAVFDLLKEVKGEGEAILFARSATAGGQQFPVHWGGDCSATYASMAESLRGGLSFALSGFSFWSHDMGGFEMTAAPDVYKRWLQFGLLSTHSRLHGSKSYRVPWLFDEEAVDVCRKFTKLKLRLLPYLYSMAVKSHKTGIPSMRAMIMEFNDDPATKYLDMQYMLGDSILVAPIFNKEGHAEYYLPAGKWTHLLSGEVKEGGRWYEEDYDFSSLPVFVRENTLLPIGAVDTTVDYELEKDVQIQVYEVNETASCEVVTRKGETAFTVKAVREGNKLTLEASAENGGMTYLLRNIHEIADVTGGSIVKDTENGIIIVPEGCRQEIEL
;
A
#
# COMPACT_ATOMS: atom_id res chain seq x y z
N MET A 1 18.53 -5.61 13.61
CA MET A 1 19.36 -5.88 14.84
C MET A 1 20.77 -6.22 14.40
N LYS A 2 21.79 -5.56 14.94
CA LYS A 2 23.20 -5.75 14.55
C LYS A 2 23.88 -6.82 15.39
N PHE A 3 24.53 -7.76 14.73
CA PHE A 3 25.25 -8.87 15.36
C PHE A 3 26.79 -8.75 15.21
N THR A 4 27.26 -7.80 14.41
CA THR A 4 28.67 -7.51 14.20
C THR A 4 28.97 -6.06 14.50
N GLU A 5 30.26 -5.78 14.81
CA GLU A 5 30.79 -4.43 14.95
C GLU A 5 31.86 -4.21 13.87
N GLY A 6 31.47 -3.52 12.83
CA GLY A 6 32.23 -3.47 11.60
C GLY A 6 32.28 -4.85 10.92
N TYR A 7 33.27 -5.06 10.06
CA TYR A 7 33.40 -6.28 9.26
C TYR A 7 34.01 -7.48 10.03
N TRP A 8 34.88 -7.22 10.99
CA TRP A 8 35.71 -8.24 11.60
C TRP A 8 35.20 -8.72 12.96
N GLU A 9 34.65 -7.83 13.75
CA GLU A 9 34.30 -8.11 15.13
C GLU A 9 32.85 -8.55 15.28
N LYS A 10 32.63 -9.50 16.19
CA LYS A 10 31.28 -9.88 16.61
C LYS A 10 30.85 -8.97 17.75
N ASN A 11 29.56 -8.65 17.82
CA ASN A 11 28.99 -7.98 18.97
C ASN A 11 29.24 -8.84 20.23
N GLU A 12 29.80 -8.27 21.30
CA GLU A 12 30.09 -9.00 22.54
C GLU A 12 28.90 -9.73 23.14
N ARG A 13 27.70 -9.31 22.82
CA ARG A 13 26.42 -9.89 23.29
C ARG A 13 25.89 -11.00 22.39
N ALA A 14 26.52 -11.23 21.26
CA ALA A 14 26.10 -12.21 20.26
C ALA A 14 27.10 -13.34 20.12
N ASN A 15 26.69 -14.56 20.40
CA ASN A 15 27.39 -15.74 20.00
C ASN A 15 27.01 -16.13 18.57
N ALA A 16 27.81 -15.75 17.59
CA ALA A 16 27.50 -15.88 16.17
C ALA A 16 28.15 -17.11 15.55
N SER A 17 27.34 -17.94 14.90
CA SER A 17 27.75 -19.10 14.11
C SER A 17 27.31 -18.96 12.67
N TYR A 18 28.23 -19.06 11.72
CA TYR A 18 27.96 -18.86 10.30
C TYR A 18 28.14 -20.14 9.50
N ALA A 19 27.34 -20.35 8.47
CA ALA A 19 27.53 -21.39 7.47
C ALA A 19 28.88 -21.15 6.74
N MET A 20 29.74 -22.19 6.69
CA MET A 20 31.10 -22.08 6.16
C MET A 20 31.35 -22.99 4.94
N GLN A 21 30.43 -23.91 4.66
CA GLN A 21 30.53 -24.87 3.57
C GLN A 21 29.15 -25.37 3.22
N ALA A 22 28.85 -25.66 1.96
CA ALA A 22 27.72 -26.47 1.56
C ALA A 22 28.16 -27.93 1.50
N PHE A 23 28.10 -28.62 2.64
CA PHE A 23 28.72 -29.95 2.83
C PHE A 23 27.96 -31.05 2.08
N THR A 24 26.60 -30.97 2.02
CA THR A 24 25.78 -31.87 1.24
C THR A 24 24.76 -31.08 0.46
N ALA A 25 24.39 -31.59 -0.73
CA ALA A 25 23.28 -31.13 -1.50
C ALA A 25 22.46 -32.33 -1.97
N GLU A 26 21.14 -32.21 -1.98
CA GLU A 26 20.22 -33.24 -2.47
C GLU A 26 19.00 -32.63 -3.14
N ALA A 27 18.47 -33.31 -4.15
CA ALA A 27 17.20 -32.97 -4.75
C ALA A 27 16.05 -33.40 -3.80
N ILE A 28 15.08 -32.54 -3.60
CA ILE A 28 13.87 -32.79 -2.83
C ILE A 28 12.63 -32.48 -3.69
N PRO A 29 11.44 -32.92 -3.31
CA PRO A 29 10.21 -32.56 -4.03
C PRO A 29 10.06 -31.03 -4.18
N GLY A 30 9.97 -30.56 -5.43
CA GLY A 30 9.83 -29.14 -5.77
C GLY A 30 11.07 -28.29 -5.60
N GLY A 31 12.25 -28.90 -5.33
CA GLY A 31 13.45 -28.12 -5.12
C GLY A 31 14.71 -28.86 -4.72
N MET A 32 15.54 -28.17 -3.94
CA MET A 32 16.86 -28.60 -3.51
C MET A 32 17.09 -28.28 -2.05
N ARG A 33 17.83 -29.14 -1.35
CA ARG A 33 18.26 -28.96 0.05
C ARG A 33 19.79 -29.00 0.14
N ILE A 34 20.36 -28.12 0.98
CA ILE A 34 21.78 -28.15 1.36
C ILE A 34 21.93 -28.19 2.88
N VAL A 35 23.00 -28.81 3.36
CA VAL A 35 23.39 -28.78 4.78
C VAL A 35 24.75 -28.07 4.92
N SER A 36 24.79 -27.05 5.75
CA SER A 36 25.93 -26.14 5.88
C SER A 36 26.46 -26.10 7.32
N PRO A 37 27.61 -26.75 7.62
CA PRO A 37 28.23 -26.71 8.94
C PRO A 37 28.86 -25.35 9.23
N PHE A 38 29.03 -25.06 10.53
CA PHE A 38 29.62 -23.79 11.02
C PHE A 38 31.18 -23.77 10.95
N ARG A 39 31.78 -24.79 10.35
CA ARG A 39 33.21 -24.85 10.02
C ARG A 39 33.46 -25.70 8.77
N GLN A 40 34.63 -25.58 8.19
CA GLN A 40 35.05 -26.47 7.10
C GLN A 40 35.23 -27.90 7.64
N ILE A 41 34.63 -28.86 6.98
CA ILE A 41 34.72 -30.29 7.28
C ILE A 41 35.69 -30.93 6.27
N THR A 42 36.83 -31.35 6.73
CA THR A 42 37.90 -31.97 5.89
C THR A 42 37.98 -33.48 6.04
N ASP A 43 37.41 -34.01 7.11
CA ASP A 43 37.33 -35.44 7.41
C ASP A 43 36.10 -35.75 8.27
N ARG A 44 35.80 -37.04 8.46
CA ARG A 44 34.62 -37.47 9.25
C ARG A 44 34.65 -37.01 10.70
N GLY A 45 35.85 -36.94 11.33
CA GLY A 45 36.01 -36.47 12.69
C GLY A 45 35.72 -34.99 12.84
N GLY A 46 35.95 -34.21 11.80
CA GLY A 46 35.60 -32.80 11.72
C GLY A 46 34.11 -32.50 11.85
N ALA A 47 33.23 -33.48 11.64
CA ALA A 47 31.79 -33.33 11.81
C ALA A 47 31.30 -33.47 13.25
N LEU A 48 32.17 -33.79 14.21
CA LEU A 48 31.83 -33.85 15.62
C LEU A 48 31.79 -32.47 16.25
N ASP A 49 30.83 -32.25 17.16
CA ASP A 49 30.68 -31.00 17.93
C ASP A 49 30.59 -29.74 17.06
N VAL A 50 29.90 -29.86 15.93
CA VAL A 50 29.60 -28.72 15.04
C VAL A 50 28.10 -28.64 14.70
N GLY A 51 27.56 -27.45 14.86
CA GLY A 51 26.18 -27.17 14.41
C GLY A 51 26.11 -26.99 12.88
N THR A 52 24.91 -27.09 12.37
CA THR A 52 24.62 -26.93 10.92
C THR A 52 23.42 -26.02 10.71
N ILE A 53 23.37 -25.40 9.54
CA ILE A 53 22.14 -24.81 8.99
C ILE A 53 21.74 -25.68 7.80
N THR A 54 20.48 -26.08 7.79
CA THR A 54 19.86 -26.70 6.61
C THR A 54 19.09 -25.64 5.85
N THR A 55 19.29 -25.55 4.54
CA THR A 55 18.57 -24.60 3.66
C THR A 55 17.88 -25.35 2.55
N GLU A 56 16.59 -25.06 2.39
CA GLU A 56 15.72 -25.60 1.34
C GLU A 56 15.34 -24.50 0.38
N PHE A 57 15.43 -24.77 -0.93
CA PHE A 57 15.00 -23.90 -2.01
C PHE A 57 13.84 -24.58 -2.72
N ILE A 58 12.69 -23.95 -2.75
CA ILE A 58 11.45 -24.48 -3.29
C ILE A 58 10.85 -23.48 -4.29
N SER A 59 10.44 -23.95 -5.47
CA SER A 59 9.61 -23.15 -6.35
C SER A 59 8.18 -23.11 -5.81
N VAL A 60 7.71 -21.94 -5.40
CA VAL A 60 6.36 -21.78 -4.84
C VAL A 60 5.38 -21.15 -5.84
N ARG A 61 5.90 -20.41 -6.82
CA ARG A 61 5.12 -19.79 -7.88
C ARG A 61 6.04 -19.38 -9.03
N LYS A 62 5.47 -19.02 -10.17
CA LYS A 62 6.22 -18.43 -11.29
C LYS A 62 7.07 -17.26 -10.81
N ASP A 63 8.35 -17.28 -11.17
CA ASP A 63 9.34 -16.25 -10.82
C ASP A 63 9.53 -16.00 -9.30
N ILE A 64 9.18 -16.99 -8.46
CA ILE A 64 9.31 -16.92 -7.00
C ILE A 64 9.97 -18.19 -6.45
N ILE A 65 11.09 -18.03 -5.78
CA ILE A 65 11.78 -19.08 -5.02
C ILE A 65 11.62 -18.80 -3.52
N SER A 66 11.05 -19.77 -2.79
CA SER A 66 11.03 -19.80 -1.34
C SER A 66 12.33 -20.38 -0.82
N VAL A 67 12.90 -19.72 0.17
CA VAL A 67 14.12 -20.17 0.88
C VAL A 67 13.78 -20.33 2.35
N ARG A 68 13.95 -21.56 2.84
CA ARG A 68 13.77 -21.89 4.26
C ARG A 68 15.11 -22.33 4.83
N SER A 69 15.63 -21.60 5.82
CA SER A 69 16.85 -21.97 6.54
C SER A 69 16.53 -22.25 8.00
N TYR A 70 17.02 -23.36 8.54
CA TYR A 70 16.81 -23.71 9.93
C TYR A 70 18.05 -24.34 10.56
N HIS A 71 18.25 -24.02 11.86
CA HIS A 71 19.31 -24.61 12.68
C HIS A 71 18.85 -25.93 13.34
N TYR A 72 17.55 -26.03 13.67
CA TYR A 72 16.96 -27.20 14.31
C TYR A 72 15.64 -27.59 13.68
N GLU A 73 15.58 -28.77 13.06
CA GLU A 73 14.38 -29.25 12.36
C GLU A 73 13.18 -29.52 13.28
N GLY A 74 13.45 -29.90 14.53
CA GLY A 74 12.41 -30.12 15.54
C GLY A 74 11.77 -28.84 16.09
N TYR A 75 12.21 -27.66 15.64
CA TYR A 75 11.55 -26.39 15.96
C TYR A 75 10.23 -26.29 15.21
N VAL A 76 9.18 -25.97 15.96
CA VAL A 76 7.86 -25.67 15.38
C VAL A 76 7.58 -24.18 15.58
N LYS A 77 7.59 -23.44 14.52
CA LYS A 77 7.19 -22.03 14.54
C LYS A 77 5.69 -21.96 14.88
N GLY A 78 5.35 -21.13 15.86
CA GLY A 78 3.95 -20.85 16.22
C GLY A 78 3.17 -20.18 15.10
N GLU A 79 1.84 -20.33 15.16
CA GLU A 79 0.92 -19.53 14.34
C GLU A 79 0.76 -18.13 14.97
N PRO A 80 0.35 -17.10 14.22
CA PRO A 80 -0.10 -17.16 12.82
C PRO A 80 1.04 -17.09 11.80
N ARG A 81 0.72 -17.54 10.57
CA ARG A 81 1.54 -17.36 9.37
C ARG A 81 0.78 -16.57 8.32
N TYR A 82 1.47 -15.92 7.40
CA TYR A 82 0.81 -15.28 6.27
C TYR A 82 0.12 -16.30 5.37
N GLU A 83 -1.07 -15.96 4.87
CA GLU A 83 -1.78 -16.75 3.88
C GLU A 83 -1.15 -16.48 2.50
N LEU A 84 -0.64 -17.53 1.83
CA LEU A 84 0.07 -17.41 0.57
C LEU A 84 -0.62 -18.25 -0.52
N ASN A 85 -0.73 -17.70 -1.73
CA ASN A 85 -1.28 -18.35 -2.90
C ASN A 85 -0.15 -19.06 -3.68
N GLU A 86 0.22 -20.24 -3.25
CA GLU A 86 1.25 -21.04 -3.90
C GLU A 86 0.71 -21.74 -5.16
N ASP A 87 1.53 -21.75 -6.24
CA ASP A 87 1.29 -22.42 -7.51
C ASP A 87 2.64 -22.89 -8.07
N PRO A 88 3.23 -23.98 -7.52
CA PRO A 88 4.58 -24.40 -7.79
C PRO A 88 4.85 -24.74 -9.24
N GLN A 89 6.00 -24.34 -9.75
CA GLN A 89 6.50 -24.75 -11.08
C GLN A 89 7.36 -26.02 -10.99
N GLU A 90 7.48 -26.72 -12.11
CA GLU A 90 8.44 -27.80 -12.24
C GLU A 90 9.87 -27.30 -12.02
N THR A 91 10.67 -28.12 -11.36
CA THR A 91 12.06 -27.81 -11.05
C THR A 91 13.01 -28.86 -11.61
N GLU A 92 14.15 -28.40 -12.11
CA GLU A 92 15.28 -29.23 -12.51
C GLU A 92 16.41 -29.03 -11.50
N VAL A 93 16.96 -30.12 -10.98
CA VAL A 93 18.09 -30.08 -10.04
C VAL A 93 19.25 -30.90 -10.60
N GLU A 94 20.41 -30.26 -10.74
CA GLU A 94 21.67 -30.87 -11.13
C GLU A 94 22.68 -30.71 -10.00
N ILE A 95 23.30 -31.80 -9.59
CA ILE A 95 24.30 -31.79 -8.52
C ILE A 95 25.56 -32.45 -9.05
N THR A 96 26.68 -31.74 -8.98
CA THR A 96 28.01 -32.18 -9.33
C THR A 96 28.93 -32.22 -8.09
N GLU A 97 30.19 -32.50 -8.25
CA GLU A 97 31.20 -32.43 -7.15
C GLU A 97 31.43 -30.97 -6.72
N ASP A 98 31.26 -30.00 -7.62
CA ASP A 98 31.65 -28.61 -7.40
C ASP A 98 30.47 -27.70 -7.10
N GLU A 99 29.29 -27.99 -7.68
CA GLU A 99 28.11 -27.15 -7.57
C GLU A 99 26.81 -27.94 -7.54
N ALA A 100 25.78 -27.32 -6.95
CA ALA A 100 24.40 -27.75 -7.05
C ALA A 100 23.56 -26.61 -7.66
N VAL A 101 22.75 -26.94 -8.68
CA VAL A 101 21.96 -25.97 -9.45
C VAL A 101 20.51 -26.42 -9.48
N MET A 102 19.60 -25.53 -9.08
CA MET A 102 18.16 -25.69 -9.22
C MET A 102 17.65 -24.65 -10.22
N LYS A 103 16.85 -25.10 -11.19
CA LYS A 103 16.14 -24.23 -12.14
C LYS A 103 14.64 -24.35 -11.96
N ALA A 104 13.95 -23.22 -11.99
CA ALA A 104 12.50 -23.10 -11.93
C ALA A 104 12.04 -21.98 -12.87
N GLY A 105 11.55 -22.33 -14.05
CA GLY A 105 11.22 -21.33 -15.07
C GLY A 105 12.41 -20.43 -15.42
N ARG A 106 12.29 -19.13 -15.21
CA ARG A 106 13.35 -18.15 -15.47
C ARG A 106 14.41 -18.06 -14.37
N MET A 107 14.08 -18.55 -13.18
CA MET A 107 14.96 -18.43 -12.01
C MET A 107 15.90 -19.61 -11.86
N THR A 108 17.10 -19.33 -11.36
CA THR A 108 18.11 -20.33 -11.05
C THR A 108 18.70 -20.05 -9.67
N VAL A 109 18.81 -21.08 -8.86
CA VAL A 109 19.61 -21.07 -7.62
C VAL A 109 20.83 -21.90 -7.86
N ARG A 110 22.01 -21.30 -7.69
CA ARG A 110 23.31 -21.96 -7.83
C ARG A 110 24.03 -21.96 -6.51
N VAL A 111 24.49 -23.09 -6.05
CA VAL A 111 25.27 -23.26 -4.81
C VAL A 111 26.66 -23.77 -5.15
N ASP A 112 27.69 -23.01 -4.81
CA ASP A 112 29.08 -23.47 -4.82
C ASP A 112 29.32 -24.36 -3.60
N LEU A 113 29.70 -25.61 -3.83
CA LEU A 113 29.89 -26.60 -2.77
C LEU A 113 31.28 -26.53 -2.12
N LYS A 114 32.23 -25.83 -2.75
CA LYS A 114 33.62 -25.68 -2.24
C LYS A 114 33.78 -24.42 -1.38
N ASP A 115 33.33 -23.28 -1.90
CA ASP A 115 33.58 -21.96 -1.29
C ASP A 115 32.34 -21.35 -0.61
N PHE A 116 31.34 -22.12 -0.34
CA PHE A 116 30.03 -21.66 0.21
C PHE A 116 29.54 -20.33 -0.38
N LYS A 117 28.89 -20.42 -1.50
CA LYS A 117 28.22 -19.29 -2.12
C LYS A 117 26.87 -19.73 -2.70
N ILE A 118 25.80 -19.03 -2.36
CA ILE A 118 24.49 -19.23 -2.93
C ILE A 118 24.21 -18.03 -3.83
N THR A 119 23.93 -18.26 -5.11
CA THR A 119 23.64 -17.21 -6.09
C THR A 119 22.24 -17.38 -6.62
N TYR A 120 21.47 -16.30 -6.63
CA TYR A 120 20.15 -16.23 -7.22
C TYR A 120 20.26 -15.51 -8.56
N GLU A 121 19.76 -16.14 -9.61
CA GLU A 121 19.82 -15.66 -10.99
C GLU A 121 18.42 -15.67 -11.61
N ALA A 122 18.17 -14.76 -12.54
CA ALA A 122 17.03 -14.81 -13.44
C ALA A 122 17.45 -14.39 -14.84
N ASP A 123 16.98 -15.10 -15.88
CA ASP A 123 17.36 -14.89 -17.28
C ASP A 123 18.89 -14.79 -17.49
N GLY A 124 19.67 -15.56 -16.71
CA GLY A 124 21.12 -15.59 -16.76
C GLY A 124 21.81 -14.38 -16.14
N LYS A 125 21.08 -13.51 -15.44
CA LYS A 125 21.62 -12.36 -14.70
C LYS A 125 21.59 -12.64 -13.20
N VAL A 126 22.67 -12.32 -12.51
CA VAL A 126 22.73 -12.41 -11.04
C VAL A 126 21.84 -11.31 -10.43
N LEU A 127 20.93 -11.71 -9.58
CA LEU A 127 20.09 -10.82 -8.77
C LEU A 127 20.80 -10.46 -7.47
N THR A 128 21.13 -11.48 -6.68
CA THR A 128 21.79 -11.33 -5.39
C THR A 128 22.53 -12.63 -5.01
N ASN A 129 23.28 -12.61 -3.93
CA ASN A 129 23.95 -13.80 -3.42
C ASN A 129 24.10 -13.78 -1.89
N ILE A 130 24.35 -14.96 -1.32
CA ILE A 130 24.78 -15.20 0.05
C ILE A 130 26.19 -15.74 -0.02
N GLY A 131 27.14 -15.09 0.66
CA GLY A 131 28.54 -15.49 0.69
C GLY A 131 29.08 -15.67 2.11
N PHE A 132 30.35 -15.35 2.28
CA PHE A 132 31.06 -15.49 3.56
C PHE A 132 30.38 -14.68 4.68
N ARG A 133 29.99 -15.37 5.76
CA ARG A 133 29.31 -14.81 6.94
C ARG A 133 28.00 -14.11 6.65
N ASN A 134 27.25 -14.58 5.64
CA ASN A 134 25.96 -14.01 5.29
C ASN A 134 24.75 -14.90 5.65
N LEU A 135 24.98 -16.13 6.09
CA LEU A 135 23.96 -17.02 6.64
C LEU A 135 24.40 -17.49 8.03
N GLY A 136 23.62 -17.18 9.05
CA GLY A 136 24.03 -17.40 10.42
C GLY A 136 22.93 -17.76 11.40
N TYR A 137 23.36 -18.43 12.48
CA TYR A 137 22.60 -18.67 13.69
C TYR A 137 23.24 -17.89 14.83
N MET A 138 22.46 -17.04 15.47
CA MET A 138 22.91 -16.14 16.51
C MET A 138 22.23 -16.45 17.83
N GLN A 139 23.02 -16.47 18.91
CA GLN A 139 22.49 -16.51 20.26
C GLN A 139 22.76 -15.16 20.93
N TYR A 140 21.74 -14.40 21.19
CA TYR A 140 21.86 -13.04 21.73
C TYR A 140 21.50 -12.97 23.20
N ASP A 141 22.26 -12.25 24.02
CA ASP A 141 22.02 -12.09 25.44
C ASP A 141 20.67 -11.42 25.71
N ARG A 142 19.77 -12.11 26.37
CA ARG A 142 18.40 -11.64 26.67
C ARG A 142 18.34 -10.41 27.55
N ALA A 143 19.30 -10.21 28.44
CA ALA A 143 19.31 -9.07 29.34
C ALA A 143 19.30 -7.71 28.61
N THR A 144 19.65 -7.71 27.32
CA THR A 144 19.72 -6.51 26.48
C THR A 144 18.51 -6.31 25.55
N LEU A 145 17.59 -7.28 25.47
CA LEU A 145 16.41 -7.27 24.61
C LEU A 145 15.19 -6.66 25.31
N THR A 146 15.29 -5.39 25.71
CA THR A 146 14.21 -4.71 26.45
C THR A 146 13.06 -4.20 25.57
N LYS A 147 13.32 -3.93 24.30
CA LYS A 147 12.32 -3.36 23.36
C LYS A 147 11.21 -4.34 23.01
N PHE A 148 11.49 -5.64 22.99
CA PHE A 148 10.55 -6.68 22.63
C PHE A 148 10.37 -7.66 23.80
N PRO A 149 9.56 -7.29 24.82
CA PRO A 149 9.35 -8.12 25.98
C PRO A 149 8.68 -9.45 25.59
N GLU A 150 9.17 -10.53 26.18
CA GLU A 150 8.64 -11.86 25.96
C GLU A 150 7.82 -12.34 27.12
N PRO A 151 6.57 -12.76 26.90
CA PRO A 151 5.77 -13.36 27.95
C PRO A 151 6.32 -14.76 28.30
N ASN A 152 6.52 -15.01 29.59
CA ASN A 152 6.74 -16.36 30.17
C ASN A 152 8.00 -17.14 29.74
N TYR A 153 9.00 -16.52 29.13
CA TYR A 153 10.23 -17.26 28.90
C TYR A 153 11.06 -17.39 30.17
N MET A 154 10.98 -18.55 30.75
CA MET A 154 11.83 -18.95 31.86
C MET A 154 13.21 -19.34 31.34
N ALA A 155 14.23 -18.76 31.87
CA ALA A 155 15.54 -19.39 32.07
C ALA A 155 16.55 -19.53 30.93
N ALA A 156 16.25 -19.33 29.67
CA ALA A 156 17.33 -19.30 28.67
C ALA A 156 18.09 -17.97 28.75
N GLN A 157 19.39 -18.03 28.96
CA GLN A 157 20.26 -16.83 29.00
C GLN A 157 20.34 -16.15 27.64
N TYR A 158 20.19 -16.92 26.57
CA TYR A 158 20.33 -16.45 25.19
C TYR A 158 19.02 -16.64 24.42
N GLN A 159 18.76 -15.70 23.53
CA GLN A 159 17.67 -15.75 22.56
C GLN A 159 18.27 -16.15 21.19
N PRO A 160 17.78 -17.23 20.55
CA PRO A 160 18.21 -17.59 19.21
C PRO A 160 17.63 -16.67 18.15
N TYR A 161 18.42 -16.42 17.11
CA TYR A 161 18.04 -15.73 15.88
C TYR A 161 18.60 -16.43 14.67
N MET A 162 17.83 -16.52 13.60
CA MET A 162 18.31 -16.82 12.26
C MET A 162 18.56 -15.51 11.53
N VAL A 163 19.67 -15.43 10.81
CA VAL A 163 20.10 -14.24 10.08
C VAL A 163 20.46 -14.62 8.65
N THR A 164 19.96 -13.85 7.70
CA THR A 164 20.34 -13.91 6.29
C THR A 164 20.74 -12.52 5.82
N GLU A 165 21.81 -12.44 5.06
CA GLU A 165 22.27 -11.22 4.42
C GLU A 165 22.38 -11.46 2.91
N LEU A 166 21.71 -10.63 2.13
CA LEU A 166 21.70 -10.67 0.67
C LEU A 166 22.54 -9.53 0.12
N SER A 167 23.44 -9.82 -0.80
CA SER A 167 24.36 -8.83 -1.36
C SER A 167 23.62 -7.79 -2.22
N LEU A 168 24.12 -6.55 -2.18
CA LEU A 168 23.73 -5.46 -3.05
C LEU A 168 24.81 -5.19 -4.10
N ALA A 169 24.41 -4.95 -5.34
CA ALA A 169 25.30 -4.45 -6.37
C ALA A 169 25.65 -2.97 -6.13
N PRO A 170 26.79 -2.47 -6.66
CA PRO A 170 27.13 -1.05 -6.57
C PRO A 170 26.01 -0.17 -7.15
N GLY A 171 25.56 0.83 -6.37
CA GLY A 171 24.50 1.75 -6.75
C GLY A 171 23.07 1.16 -6.77
N GLU A 172 22.90 -0.04 -6.24
CA GLU A 172 21.57 -0.64 -6.04
C GLU A 172 20.86 0.03 -4.87
N CYS A 173 19.59 0.42 -5.12
CA CYS A 173 18.72 1.07 -4.14
C CYS A 173 17.65 0.09 -3.68
N VAL A 174 17.29 0.18 -2.39
CA VAL A 174 16.25 -0.63 -1.73
C VAL A 174 15.08 0.25 -1.33
N TYR A 175 13.85 -0.21 -1.56
CA TYR A 175 12.60 0.51 -1.31
C TYR A 175 11.58 -0.38 -0.60
N GLY A 176 10.50 0.22 -0.09
CA GLY A 176 9.38 -0.51 0.51
C GLY A 176 9.49 -0.65 2.02
N LEU A 177 9.27 -1.86 2.56
CA LEU A 177 9.19 -2.19 3.98
C LEU A 177 8.00 -1.54 4.70
N GLY A 178 6.89 -1.30 3.96
CA GLY A 178 5.67 -0.69 4.45
C GLY A 178 5.61 0.82 4.24
N GLU A 179 4.69 1.48 4.95
CA GLU A 179 4.53 2.92 4.91
C GLU A 179 5.60 3.57 5.79
N ARG A 180 6.63 4.13 5.17
CA ARG A 180 7.80 4.67 5.86
C ARG A 180 7.99 6.15 5.60
N PHE A 181 7.96 6.94 6.68
CA PHE A 181 8.08 8.40 6.65
C PHE A 181 9.53 8.88 6.64
N THR A 182 10.49 8.01 6.96
CA THR A 182 11.94 8.23 6.84
C THR A 182 12.38 8.30 5.36
N ALA A 183 13.67 8.46 5.09
CA ALA A 183 14.19 8.59 3.73
C ALA A 183 13.64 7.49 2.79
N PHE A 184 13.31 7.87 1.56
CA PHE A 184 12.64 7.02 0.58
C PHE A 184 13.46 5.78 0.22
N VAL A 185 14.74 5.98 -0.15
CA VAL A 185 15.71 4.90 -0.33
C VAL A 185 16.14 4.40 1.05
N LYS A 186 16.07 3.10 1.28
CA LYS A 186 16.30 2.49 2.60
C LYS A 186 17.76 2.19 2.91
N ASN A 187 18.66 2.29 1.93
CA ASN A 187 20.10 2.08 2.15
C ASN A 187 20.64 2.96 3.30
N GLY A 188 21.34 2.35 4.24
CA GLY A 188 21.83 2.99 5.45
C GLY A 188 20.85 3.02 6.63
N GLN A 189 19.64 2.45 6.49
CA GLN A 189 18.62 2.45 7.53
C GLN A 189 18.48 1.08 8.23
N VAL A 190 18.09 1.14 9.49
CA VAL A 190 17.56 0.00 10.26
C VAL A 190 16.05 0.10 10.23
N VAL A 191 15.37 -0.97 9.85
CA VAL A 191 13.91 -1.01 9.76
C VAL A 191 13.38 -2.22 10.50
N ASP A 192 12.69 -1.97 11.60
CA ASP A 192 11.98 -2.99 12.36
C ASP A 192 10.55 -3.14 11.85
N ILE A 193 10.13 -4.36 11.57
CA ILE A 193 8.75 -4.71 11.22
C ILE A 193 7.98 -4.96 12.52
N TRP A 194 7.39 -3.88 13.04
CA TRP A 194 6.62 -3.89 14.27
C TRP A 194 5.61 -2.75 14.25
N ASN A 195 4.32 -3.09 14.23
CA ASN A 195 3.25 -2.10 14.11
C ASN A 195 3.12 -1.28 15.40
N GLU A 196 3.31 0.02 15.30
CA GLU A 196 3.20 0.95 16.43
C GLU A 196 2.52 2.27 15.98
N ASP A 197 1.94 2.97 16.94
CA ASP A 197 1.33 4.28 16.74
C ASP A 197 2.35 5.40 17.05
N GLY A 198 2.86 6.02 16.02
CA GLY A 198 3.89 7.06 16.14
C GLY A 198 3.64 8.32 15.30
N GLY A 199 2.46 8.46 14.69
CA GLY A 199 2.20 9.51 13.73
C GLY A 199 3.05 9.37 12.46
N THR A 200 3.16 10.43 11.65
CA THR A 200 3.90 10.39 10.38
C THR A 200 5.32 10.99 10.46
N ALA A 201 5.74 11.48 11.62
CA ALA A 201 6.99 12.22 11.80
C ALA A 201 8.12 11.41 12.44
N SER A 202 8.08 10.08 12.36
CA SER A 202 9.08 9.19 12.98
C SER A 202 9.35 7.94 12.15
N GLN A 203 10.28 7.10 12.63
CA GLN A 203 10.52 5.77 12.04
C GLN A 203 9.43 4.74 12.37
N ILE A 204 8.57 5.03 13.34
CA ILE A 204 7.46 4.17 13.76
C ILE A 204 6.36 4.24 12.70
N SER A 205 5.72 3.10 12.43
CA SER A 205 4.68 3.00 11.41
C SER A 205 3.52 2.11 11.87
N TYR A 206 2.33 2.47 11.45
CA TYR A 206 1.12 1.66 11.59
C TYR A 206 1.06 0.48 10.62
N LYS A 207 1.88 0.51 9.54
CA LYS A 207 1.82 -0.41 8.41
C LYS A 207 3.23 -0.89 8.07
N ASN A 208 3.62 -1.98 8.72
CA ASN A 208 4.92 -2.61 8.55
C ASN A 208 4.76 -3.85 7.67
N ILE A 209 5.43 -3.86 6.52
CA ILE A 209 5.37 -4.94 5.55
C ILE A 209 6.77 -5.51 5.38
N PRO A 210 7.01 -6.81 5.68
CA PRO A 210 8.34 -7.41 5.59
C PRO A 210 8.73 -7.72 4.14
N PHE A 211 8.52 -6.76 3.24
CA PHE A 211 8.80 -6.85 1.81
C PHE A 211 9.52 -5.61 1.33
N TYR A 212 10.65 -5.82 0.66
CA TYR A 212 11.37 -4.78 -0.06
C TYR A 212 11.55 -5.14 -1.53
N VAL A 213 11.70 -4.12 -2.35
CA VAL A 213 12.02 -4.22 -3.77
C VAL A 213 13.28 -3.43 -4.07
N THR A 214 14.06 -3.87 -5.07
CA THR A 214 15.31 -3.21 -5.45
C THR A 214 15.25 -2.61 -6.84
N SER A 215 16.16 -1.65 -7.09
CA SER A 215 16.37 -1.09 -8.43
C SER A 215 16.98 -2.08 -9.45
N LYS A 216 17.16 -3.35 -9.07
CA LYS A 216 17.61 -4.47 -9.90
C LYS A 216 16.49 -5.44 -10.27
N HIS A 217 15.23 -5.01 -10.07
CA HIS A 217 14.02 -5.74 -10.47
C HIS A 217 13.86 -7.09 -9.77
N TYR A 218 14.24 -7.17 -8.51
CA TYR A 218 13.82 -8.25 -7.62
C TYR A 218 13.34 -7.71 -6.30
N GLY A 219 12.53 -8.49 -5.62
CA GLY A 219 12.06 -8.22 -4.26
C GLY A 219 12.35 -9.38 -3.33
N VAL A 220 12.31 -9.09 -2.03
CA VAL A 220 12.44 -10.10 -0.98
C VAL A 220 11.30 -9.91 0.01
N PHE A 221 10.51 -10.95 0.19
CA PHE A 221 9.48 -11.04 1.20
C PHE A 221 9.91 -12.00 2.30
N VAL A 222 10.04 -11.51 3.53
CA VAL A 222 10.34 -12.34 4.70
C VAL A 222 9.02 -12.85 5.27
N ASP A 223 8.74 -14.14 5.09
CA ASP A 223 7.51 -14.81 5.53
C ASP A 223 7.54 -15.08 7.04
N HIS A 224 7.42 -13.99 7.80
CA HIS A 224 7.47 -14.04 9.26
C HIS A 224 6.59 -12.93 9.86
N SER A 225 5.55 -13.30 10.57
CA SER A 225 4.56 -12.37 11.15
C SER A 225 5.00 -11.74 12.49
N ASP A 226 6.03 -12.29 13.12
CA ASP A 226 6.69 -11.79 14.31
C ASP A 226 7.55 -10.55 13.98
N HIS A 227 8.37 -10.10 14.89
CA HIS A 227 9.34 -9.05 14.68
C HIS A 227 10.44 -9.48 13.69
N VAL A 228 10.56 -8.76 12.58
CA VAL A 228 11.66 -8.87 11.63
C VAL A 228 12.48 -7.59 11.67
N SER A 229 13.79 -7.70 11.87
CA SER A 229 14.70 -6.54 11.86
C SER A 229 15.52 -6.55 10.57
N PHE A 230 15.42 -5.46 9.80
CA PHE A 230 16.22 -5.25 8.58
C PHE A 230 17.35 -4.29 8.84
N GLU A 231 18.55 -4.68 8.46
CA GLU A 231 19.75 -3.85 8.36
C GLU A 231 20.04 -3.61 6.87
N VAL A 232 19.47 -2.52 6.32
CA VAL A 232 19.60 -2.21 4.90
C VAL A 232 20.88 -1.42 4.66
N ALA A 233 21.96 -2.09 4.27
CA ALA A 233 23.29 -1.48 4.12
C ALA A 233 23.74 -0.68 5.37
N SER A 234 23.31 -1.10 6.57
CA SER A 234 23.53 -0.39 7.84
C SER A 234 24.42 -1.16 8.81
N GLU A 235 24.47 -2.49 8.77
CA GLU A 235 25.45 -3.31 9.46
C GLU A 235 26.65 -3.59 8.54
N LYS A 236 26.39 -4.16 7.35
CA LYS A 236 27.36 -4.29 6.25
C LYS A 236 26.84 -3.49 5.06
N VAL A 237 27.63 -2.55 4.57
CA VAL A 237 27.20 -1.56 3.56
C VAL A 237 26.90 -2.17 2.19
N GLU A 238 27.34 -3.38 1.94
CA GLU A 238 27.13 -4.16 0.70
C GLU A 238 26.00 -5.17 0.79
N ASN A 239 25.24 -5.22 1.92
CA ASN A 239 24.24 -6.23 2.15
C ASN A 239 22.92 -5.64 2.68
N VAL A 240 21.82 -6.32 2.39
CA VAL A 240 20.58 -6.24 3.17
C VAL A 240 20.55 -7.44 4.11
N GLY A 241 20.77 -7.19 5.40
CA GLY A 241 20.62 -8.20 6.45
C GLY A 241 19.19 -8.20 7.00
N PHE A 242 18.62 -9.36 7.26
CA PHE A 242 17.39 -9.50 8.01
C PHE A 242 17.48 -10.65 8.99
N SER A 243 16.87 -10.44 10.15
CA SER A 243 16.92 -11.40 11.25
C SER A 243 15.55 -11.62 11.85
N VAL A 244 15.29 -12.87 12.23
CA VAL A 244 14.08 -13.30 12.92
C VAL A 244 14.46 -14.11 14.14
N LYS A 245 13.65 -14.02 15.17
CA LYS A 245 13.78 -14.81 16.37
C LYS A 245 13.42 -16.27 16.11
N GLY A 246 14.17 -17.19 16.72
CA GLY A 246 13.92 -18.63 16.65
C GLY A 246 14.98 -19.40 15.88
N GLU A 247 14.61 -20.61 15.48
CA GLU A 247 15.49 -21.61 14.87
C GLU A 247 15.29 -21.74 13.37
N GLU A 248 14.37 -20.96 12.79
CA GLU A 248 13.97 -21.00 11.38
C GLU A 248 13.76 -19.59 10.84
N ILE A 249 14.15 -19.39 9.58
CA ILE A 249 13.80 -18.21 8.78
C ILE A 249 13.31 -18.66 7.42
N ARG A 250 12.20 -18.05 6.96
CA ARG A 250 11.68 -18.26 5.61
C ARG A 250 11.55 -16.92 4.89
N TYR A 251 11.97 -16.88 3.63
CA TYR A 251 11.79 -15.72 2.78
C TYR A 251 11.63 -16.14 1.32
N HIS A 252 11.15 -15.23 0.50
CA HIS A 252 10.93 -15.45 -0.93
C HIS A 252 11.73 -14.45 -1.74
N ILE A 253 12.48 -14.95 -2.73
CA ILE A 253 13.10 -14.12 -3.78
C ILE A 253 12.10 -14.06 -4.93
N ILE A 254 11.70 -12.84 -5.30
CA ILE A 254 10.67 -12.53 -6.28
C ILE A 254 11.30 -11.75 -7.41
N TYR A 255 11.23 -12.27 -8.64
CA TYR A 255 11.75 -11.61 -9.83
C TYR A 255 10.63 -10.97 -10.64
N GLY A 256 10.96 -9.90 -11.38
CA GLY A 256 10.10 -9.24 -12.37
C GLY A 256 10.94 -8.60 -13.46
N ASP A 257 10.35 -8.36 -14.64
CA ASP A 257 11.04 -7.68 -15.73
C ASP A 257 11.37 -6.20 -15.37
N ASP A 258 10.54 -5.63 -14.49
CA ASP A 258 10.70 -4.32 -13.87
C ASP A 258 10.13 -4.36 -12.44
N ILE A 259 10.15 -3.23 -11.72
CA ILE A 259 9.60 -3.12 -10.37
C ILE A 259 8.08 -3.43 -10.36
N LYS A 260 7.34 -3.10 -11.42
CA LYS A 260 5.91 -3.41 -11.52
C LYS A 260 5.68 -4.92 -11.56
N GLY A 261 6.48 -5.65 -12.37
CA GLY A 261 6.43 -7.11 -12.42
C GLY A 261 6.78 -7.77 -11.10
N VAL A 262 7.72 -7.23 -10.34
CA VAL A 262 8.01 -7.71 -8.97
C VAL A 262 6.81 -7.54 -8.04
N ILE A 263 6.14 -6.37 -8.07
CA ILE A 263 4.95 -6.10 -7.25
C ILE A 263 3.76 -6.98 -7.70
N GLU A 264 3.60 -7.19 -8.99
CA GLU A 264 2.57 -8.08 -9.54
C GLU A 264 2.76 -9.51 -9.01
N ASN A 265 3.98 -10.06 -9.08
CA ASN A 265 4.31 -11.39 -8.57
C ASN A 265 4.18 -11.46 -7.02
N TYR A 266 4.59 -10.43 -6.30
CA TYR A 266 4.40 -10.34 -4.84
C TYR A 266 2.91 -10.38 -4.47
N THR A 267 2.08 -9.62 -5.17
CA THR A 267 0.64 -9.60 -4.89
C THR A 267 -0.10 -10.82 -5.42
N ASP A 268 0.42 -11.52 -6.43
CA ASP A 268 -0.04 -12.85 -6.80
C ASP A 268 0.15 -13.86 -5.66
N LEU A 269 1.28 -13.77 -4.98
CA LEU A 269 1.58 -14.62 -3.83
C LEU A 269 0.75 -14.27 -2.59
N THR A 270 0.63 -12.97 -2.28
CA THR A 270 0.05 -12.48 -1.00
C THR A 270 -1.38 -11.98 -1.10
N GLY A 271 -1.97 -12.01 -2.29
CA GLY A 271 -3.34 -11.57 -2.59
C GLY A 271 -3.41 -10.23 -3.32
N LYS A 272 -4.21 -10.19 -4.39
CA LYS A 272 -4.51 -8.96 -5.15
C LYS A 272 -5.45 -8.04 -4.37
N PRO A 273 -5.36 -6.71 -4.57
CA PRO A 273 -6.29 -5.78 -3.95
C PRO A 273 -7.71 -5.97 -4.50
N ALA A 274 -8.73 -5.90 -3.65
CA ALA A 274 -10.10 -5.80 -4.11
C ALA A 274 -10.29 -4.50 -4.90
N LEU A 275 -11.26 -4.47 -5.84
CA LEU A 275 -11.60 -3.25 -6.57
C LEU A 275 -12.47 -2.35 -5.68
N PRO A 276 -12.04 -1.13 -5.30
CA PRO A 276 -12.89 -0.20 -4.59
C PRO A 276 -14.07 0.24 -5.48
N PRO A 277 -15.26 0.46 -4.92
CA PRO A 277 -16.38 0.96 -5.69
C PRO A 277 -16.10 2.35 -6.27
N ALA A 278 -16.59 2.63 -7.48
CA ALA A 278 -16.32 3.89 -8.18
C ALA A 278 -16.71 5.14 -7.37
N TRP A 279 -17.78 5.08 -6.57
CA TRP A 279 -18.22 6.19 -5.71
C TRP A 279 -17.17 6.59 -4.65
N SER A 280 -16.26 5.68 -4.28
CA SER A 280 -15.24 5.94 -3.25
C SER A 280 -14.14 6.91 -3.70
N PHE A 281 -13.98 7.10 -5.00
CA PHE A 281 -12.99 8.03 -5.58
C PHE A 281 -13.42 9.50 -5.50
N GLY A 282 -14.65 9.80 -5.10
CA GLY A 282 -15.11 11.16 -4.85
C GLY A 282 -14.55 11.77 -3.56
N LEU A 283 -14.99 12.98 -3.22
CA LEU A 283 -14.57 13.66 -2.00
C LEU A 283 -15.29 13.10 -0.78
N TRP A 284 -14.53 12.80 0.27
CA TRP A 284 -15.00 12.40 1.59
C TRP A 284 -14.89 13.59 2.56
N LEU A 285 -15.94 13.86 3.31
CA LEU A 285 -15.96 14.85 4.38
C LEU A 285 -16.22 14.15 5.72
N SER A 286 -15.33 14.39 6.68
CA SER A 286 -15.45 13.87 8.04
C SER A 286 -15.96 14.93 9.02
N THR A 287 -16.59 14.48 10.11
CA THR A 287 -16.87 15.30 11.29
C THR A 287 -15.63 15.81 12.00
N SER A 288 -14.44 15.29 11.62
CA SER A 288 -13.20 15.38 12.40
C SER A 288 -13.27 14.64 13.75
N PHE A 289 -12.11 14.50 14.44
CA PHE A 289 -12.01 13.61 15.59
C PHE A 289 -12.61 14.21 16.87
N THR A 290 -12.03 15.27 17.43
CA THR A 290 -12.45 15.84 18.72
C THR A 290 -13.31 17.10 18.55
N THR A 291 -14.40 16.96 17.82
CA THR A 291 -15.36 18.04 17.57
C THR A 291 -16.74 17.68 18.11
N ASN A 292 -17.55 18.68 18.43
CA ASN A 292 -18.94 18.47 18.78
C ASN A 292 -19.80 18.56 17.52
N TYR A 293 -20.69 17.61 17.32
CA TYR A 293 -21.62 17.62 16.20
C TYR A 293 -22.91 16.84 16.50
N ASP A 294 -23.96 17.29 15.87
CA ASP A 294 -25.28 16.67 15.81
C ASP A 294 -25.75 16.68 14.36
N GLU A 295 -26.98 16.28 14.11
CA GLU A 295 -27.53 16.27 12.75
C GLU A 295 -27.59 17.69 12.15
N GLU A 296 -27.92 18.73 12.93
CA GLU A 296 -27.98 20.11 12.45
C GLU A 296 -26.58 20.58 11.98
N THR A 297 -25.56 20.33 12.79
CA THR A 297 -24.16 20.66 12.48
C THR A 297 -23.68 19.94 11.22
N THR A 298 -23.86 18.62 11.16
CA THR A 298 -23.38 17.82 10.02
C THR A 298 -24.13 18.17 8.74
N ASN A 299 -25.45 18.43 8.83
CA ASN A 299 -26.25 18.87 7.69
C ASN A 299 -25.82 20.28 7.20
N SER A 300 -25.41 21.18 8.11
CA SER A 300 -24.90 22.49 7.74
C SER A 300 -23.62 22.40 6.89
N PHE A 301 -22.75 21.44 7.18
CA PHE A 301 -21.55 21.18 6.38
C PHE A 301 -21.89 20.57 5.02
N ILE A 302 -22.77 19.58 4.99
CA ILE A 302 -23.22 18.97 3.73
C ILE A 302 -23.87 20.03 2.83
N GLN A 303 -24.77 20.84 3.38
CA GLN A 303 -25.43 21.92 2.64
C GLN A 303 -24.42 23.01 2.24
N GLY A 304 -23.48 23.35 3.13
CA GLY A 304 -22.44 24.33 2.83
C GLY A 304 -21.52 23.94 1.67
N MET A 305 -21.24 22.64 1.50
CA MET A 305 -20.53 22.13 0.31
C MET A 305 -21.41 22.30 -0.95
N ALA A 306 -22.68 21.92 -0.88
CA ALA A 306 -23.60 22.05 -2.00
C ALA A 306 -23.83 23.51 -2.42
N ASP A 307 -24.01 24.43 -1.47
CA ASP A 307 -24.18 25.87 -1.71
C ASP A 307 -22.97 26.50 -2.41
N ARG A 308 -21.79 25.89 -2.28
CA ARG A 308 -20.53 26.33 -2.89
C ARG A 308 -20.15 25.54 -4.12
N ASP A 309 -21.08 24.71 -4.62
CA ASP A 309 -20.85 23.86 -5.80
C ASP A 309 -19.59 22.96 -5.67
N ILE A 310 -19.38 22.40 -4.46
CA ILE A 310 -18.34 21.42 -4.16
C ILE A 310 -19.00 20.04 -4.05
N PRO A 311 -18.82 19.15 -5.03
CA PRO A 311 -19.42 17.82 -5.02
C PRO A 311 -18.90 16.97 -3.88
N LEU A 312 -19.78 16.50 -3.01
CA LEU A 312 -19.47 15.62 -1.90
C LEU A 312 -20.03 14.21 -2.18
N SER A 313 -19.24 13.18 -1.95
CA SER A 313 -19.62 11.79 -2.24
C SER A 313 -19.85 10.95 -0.99
N VAL A 314 -19.04 11.16 0.04
CA VAL A 314 -19.09 10.37 1.29
C VAL A 314 -19.08 11.30 2.49
N PHE A 315 -19.97 11.01 3.45
CA PHE A 315 -19.91 11.65 4.76
C PHE A 315 -19.46 10.64 5.81
N HIS A 316 -18.43 11.00 6.56
CA HIS A 316 -17.79 10.15 7.55
C HIS A 316 -18.02 10.70 8.96
N PHE A 317 -18.67 9.89 9.81
CA PHE A 317 -18.79 10.14 11.25
C PHE A 317 -17.60 9.53 11.98
N ASP A 318 -16.83 10.36 12.67
CA ASP A 318 -15.75 9.90 13.54
C ASP A 318 -16.32 9.48 14.91
N CYS A 319 -15.49 9.04 15.86
CA CYS A 319 -15.86 8.25 17.04
C CYS A 319 -17.03 8.78 17.89
N PHE A 320 -17.29 10.10 17.90
CA PHE A 320 -18.38 10.70 18.70
C PHE A 320 -19.79 10.51 18.12
N TRP A 321 -19.98 9.67 17.11
CA TRP A 321 -21.30 9.13 16.81
C TRP A 321 -21.80 8.20 17.91
N MET A 322 -20.85 7.58 18.68
CA MET A 322 -21.11 6.82 19.90
C MET A 322 -21.05 7.73 21.13
N LYS A 323 -21.64 7.27 22.21
CA LYS A 323 -21.60 7.95 23.50
C LYS A 323 -20.19 7.87 24.11
N GLU A 324 -19.73 8.96 24.72
CA GLU A 324 -18.49 8.99 25.51
C GLU A 324 -18.44 7.85 26.56
N PHE A 325 -17.29 7.21 26.71
CA PHE A 325 -17.02 6.04 27.58
C PHE A 325 -17.81 4.77 27.21
N HIS A 326 -18.53 4.77 26.09
CA HIS A 326 -19.20 3.61 25.50
C HIS A 326 -18.58 3.21 24.14
N TRP A 327 -17.29 3.49 23.95
CA TRP A 327 -16.59 3.27 22.68
C TRP A 327 -16.71 1.82 22.22
N CYS A 328 -17.06 1.71 20.96
CA CYS A 328 -17.23 0.45 20.24
C CYS A 328 -18.27 -0.50 20.82
N ASP A 329 -19.33 0.05 21.47
CA ASP A 329 -20.57 -0.66 21.65
C ASP A 329 -21.44 -0.65 20.37
N PHE A 330 -21.03 0.19 19.39
CA PHE A 330 -21.69 0.37 18.09
C PHE A 330 -23.14 0.76 18.21
N GLU A 331 -23.43 1.63 19.17
CA GLU A 331 -24.73 2.24 19.37
C GLU A 331 -24.64 3.75 19.20
N TRP A 332 -25.51 4.31 18.37
CA TRP A 332 -25.59 5.75 18.19
C TRP A 332 -26.01 6.42 19.50
N ASP A 333 -25.39 7.54 19.83
CA ASP A 333 -25.79 8.32 20.98
C ASP A 333 -27.16 8.95 20.77
N SER A 334 -28.20 8.34 21.33
CA SER A 334 -29.59 8.77 21.18
C SER A 334 -29.87 10.15 21.79
N ARG A 335 -28.95 10.68 22.63
CA ARG A 335 -29.07 12.04 23.17
C ARG A 335 -28.79 13.09 22.07
N ILE A 336 -27.93 12.74 21.12
CA ILE A 336 -27.42 13.60 20.05
C ILE A 336 -28.14 13.27 18.73
N PHE A 337 -28.39 11.97 18.46
CA PHE A 337 -29.00 11.45 17.25
C PHE A 337 -30.30 10.70 17.56
N PRO A 338 -31.43 11.41 17.79
CA PRO A 338 -32.67 10.75 18.19
C PRO A 338 -33.38 9.97 17.08
N ASP A 339 -33.09 10.28 15.79
CA ASP A 339 -33.69 9.64 14.61
C ASP A 339 -32.62 9.25 13.60
N VAL A 340 -31.79 8.25 13.94
CA VAL A 340 -30.69 7.81 13.07
C VAL A 340 -31.15 7.29 11.72
N PRO A 341 -32.13 6.36 11.63
CA PRO A 341 -32.59 5.88 10.31
C PRO A 341 -33.10 6.99 9.40
N GLY A 342 -33.84 7.95 9.96
CA GLY A 342 -34.33 9.12 9.22
C GLY A 342 -33.20 10.05 8.78
N MET A 343 -32.23 10.33 9.65
CA MET A 343 -31.04 11.12 9.33
C MET A 343 -30.23 10.49 8.18
N LEU A 344 -29.90 9.21 8.30
CA LEU A 344 -29.13 8.50 7.27
C LEU A 344 -29.88 8.47 5.94
N LYS A 345 -31.21 8.28 5.97
CA LYS A 345 -32.02 8.37 4.76
C LYS A 345 -31.97 9.76 4.12
N ARG A 346 -32.07 10.84 4.92
CA ARG A 346 -31.95 12.23 4.41
C ARG A 346 -30.59 12.49 3.74
N TYR A 347 -29.52 11.90 4.24
CA TYR A 347 -28.19 12.04 3.63
C TYR A 347 -28.05 11.23 2.35
N LYS A 348 -28.61 10.02 2.33
CA LYS A 348 -28.68 9.20 1.10
C LYS A 348 -29.53 9.83 0.01
N ASP A 349 -30.62 10.46 0.37
CA ASP A 349 -31.47 11.21 -0.58
C ASP A 349 -30.74 12.41 -1.22
N LYS A 350 -29.62 12.86 -0.60
CA LYS A 350 -28.67 13.84 -1.17
C LYS A 350 -27.54 13.21 -2.01
N GLY A 351 -27.57 11.89 -2.22
CA GLY A 351 -26.57 11.15 -2.99
C GLY A 351 -25.33 10.73 -2.20
N LEU A 352 -25.33 10.86 -0.86
CA LEU A 352 -24.17 10.55 -0.04
C LEU A 352 -24.09 9.07 0.35
N LYS A 353 -22.89 8.53 0.38
CA LYS A 353 -22.53 7.30 1.10
C LYS A 353 -22.11 7.64 2.52
N ILE A 354 -22.33 6.71 3.45
CA ILE A 354 -22.09 6.92 4.87
C ILE A 354 -21.00 5.99 5.38
N CYS A 355 -19.94 6.59 5.95
CA CYS A 355 -18.88 5.88 6.65
C CYS A 355 -18.99 6.17 8.15
N VAL A 356 -18.76 5.16 9.00
CA VAL A 356 -18.63 5.36 10.44
C VAL A 356 -17.32 4.76 10.96
N TRP A 357 -16.73 5.46 11.92
CA TRP A 357 -15.52 5.02 12.61
C TRP A 357 -15.79 3.86 13.56
N ILE A 358 -14.93 2.86 13.55
CA ILE A 358 -14.93 1.70 14.47
C ILE A 358 -13.50 1.35 14.88
N ASN A 359 -13.34 0.63 15.99
CA ASN A 359 -12.10 -0.05 16.33
C ASN A 359 -12.36 -1.36 17.09
N PRO A 360 -11.34 -2.19 17.37
CA PRO A 360 -11.53 -3.49 18.02
C PRO A 360 -11.50 -3.44 19.55
N TYR A 361 -11.39 -2.25 20.16
CA TYR A 361 -11.39 -2.09 21.62
C TYR A 361 -12.80 -1.75 22.12
N ILE A 362 -13.31 -2.50 23.08
CA ILE A 362 -14.69 -2.37 23.59
C ILE A 362 -14.66 -1.87 25.03
N ALA A 363 -15.37 -0.78 25.32
CA ALA A 363 -15.41 -0.15 26.64
C ALA A 363 -16.12 -1.00 27.68
N GLN A 364 -15.53 -1.16 28.89
CA GLN A 364 -15.99 -2.04 29.98
C GLN A 364 -17.40 -1.73 30.51
N GLY A 365 -17.91 -0.50 30.34
CA GLY A 365 -19.23 -0.11 30.82
C GLY A 365 -20.40 -0.62 29.97
N THR A 366 -20.13 -1.12 28.75
CA THR A 366 -21.15 -1.44 27.75
C THR A 366 -21.74 -2.85 27.92
N ASN A 367 -22.94 -3.06 27.39
CA ASN A 367 -23.53 -4.39 27.33
C ASN A 367 -22.76 -5.32 26.39
N PHE A 368 -22.23 -4.77 25.30
CA PHE A 368 -21.41 -5.49 24.34
C PHE A 368 -20.14 -6.06 24.98
N PHE A 369 -19.47 -5.30 25.84
CA PHE A 369 -18.34 -5.80 26.65
C PHE A 369 -18.76 -6.95 27.57
N LYS A 370 -19.90 -6.81 28.27
CA LYS A 370 -20.40 -7.86 29.20
C LYS A 370 -20.71 -9.16 28.46
N GLU A 371 -21.24 -9.06 27.25
CA GLU A 371 -21.47 -10.22 26.39
C GLU A 371 -20.15 -10.88 25.97
N GLY A 372 -19.18 -10.08 25.50
CA GLY A 372 -17.85 -10.55 25.13
C GLY A 372 -17.13 -11.23 26.28
N LEU A 373 -17.19 -10.64 27.48
CA LEU A 373 -16.62 -11.22 28.71
C LEU A 373 -17.27 -12.55 29.05
N LYS A 374 -18.61 -12.61 29.05
CA LYS A 374 -19.38 -13.81 29.40
C LYS A 374 -19.11 -14.98 28.47
N ASN A 375 -18.94 -14.70 27.16
CA ASN A 375 -18.80 -15.72 26.13
C ASN A 375 -17.34 -16.04 25.79
N GLY A 376 -16.35 -15.32 26.37
CA GLY A 376 -14.93 -15.53 26.08
C GLY A 376 -14.50 -15.02 24.71
N TYR A 377 -15.11 -13.92 24.25
CA TYR A 377 -14.84 -13.32 22.92
C TYR A 377 -13.74 -12.25 22.95
N LEU A 378 -13.21 -11.96 24.14
CA LEU A 378 -12.16 -10.96 24.34
C LEU A 378 -10.83 -11.64 24.69
N VAL A 379 -9.74 -11.07 24.21
CA VAL A 379 -8.38 -11.58 24.42
C VAL A 379 -8.08 -11.72 25.92
N GLN A 380 -7.53 -12.86 26.30
CA GLN A 380 -7.31 -13.22 27.70
C GLN A 380 -5.92 -12.83 28.21
N ARG A 381 -5.80 -12.66 29.49
CA ARG A 381 -4.51 -12.55 30.18
C ARG A 381 -3.79 -13.91 30.16
N VAL A 382 -2.46 -13.86 30.07
CA VAL A 382 -1.60 -15.07 30.13
C VAL A 382 -1.82 -15.91 31.39
N ASP A 383 -2.09 -15.27 32.55
CA ASP A 383 -2.31 -15.93 33.82
C ASP A 383 -3.73 -16.57 33.97
N GLY A 384 -4.57 -16.44 32.92
CA GLY A 384 -5.94 -16.98 32.92
C GLY A 384 -6.93 -16.26 33.87
N ARG A 385 -6.53 -15.16 34.48
CA ARG A 385 -7.35 -14.40 35.43
C ARG A 385 -8.21 -13.33 34.75
N GLY A 386 -8.97 -13.73 33.73
CA GLY A 386 -9.87 -12.87 32.98
C GLY A 386 -9.23 -12.28 31.71
N ILE A 387 -9.86 -11.27 31.17
CA ILE A 387 -9.46 -10.63 29.92
C ILE A 387 -8.31 -9.63 30.12
N LYS A 388 -7.57 -9.38 29.05
CA LYS A 388 -6.53 -8.36 29.05
C LYS A 388 -7.16 -6.97 29.05
N GLN A 389 -6.80 -6.15 30.03
CA GLN A 389 -7.18 -4.74 30.08
C GLN A 389 -6.31 -3.93 29.13
N ILE A 390 -6.95 -3.09 28.33
CA ILE A 390 -6.34 -2.13 27.43
C ILE A 390 -6.65 -0.72 27.94
N ASP A 391 -5.64 0.11 28.08
CA ASP A 391 -5.75 1.48 28.63
C ASP A 391 -5.24 2.57 27.68
N ASN A 392 -4.79 2.21 26.49
CA ASN A 392 -4.07 3.13 25.58
C ASN A 392 -4.92 4.30 25.10
N TRP A 393 -6.18 4.07 24.78
CA TRP A 393 -7.10 5.08 24.26
C TRP A 393 -8.13 5.51 25.32
N GLN A 394 -8.74 4.51 25.97
CA GLN A 394 -9.58 4.69 27.14
C GLN A 394 -9.24 3.61 28.17
N PRO A 395 -9.02 3.95 29.45
CA PRO A 395 -8.83 2.94 30.49
C PRO A 395 -10.00 1.97 30.60
N GLY A 396 -9.69 0.66 30.70
CA GLY A 396 -10.69 -0.37 30.90
C GLY A 396 -11.40 -0.82 29.63
N MET A 397 -10.68 -1.01 28.52
CA MET A 397 -11.20 -1.62 27.31
C MET A 397 -10.77 -3.09 27.19
N GLY A 398 -11.57 -3.90 26.51
CA GLY A 398 -11.22 -5.27 26.09
C GLY A 398 -10.97 -5.33 24.60
N LEU A 399 -10.00 -6.14 24.19
CA LEU A 399 -9.66 -6.37 22.78
C LEU A 399 -10.41 -7.58 22.26
N VAL A 400 -11.03 -7.49 21.09
CA VAL A 400 -11.73 -8.62 20.44
C VAL A 400 -10.73 -9.69 20.02
N ASP A 401 -11.02 -10.95 20.31
CA ASP A 401 -10.21 -12.09 19.87
C ASP A 401 -10.69 -12.62 18.51
N PHE A 402 -10.12 -12.08 17.43
CA PHE A 402 -10.46 -12.51 16.06
C PHE A 402 -9.91 -13.89 15.66
N THR A 403 -9.19 -14.57 16.55
CA THR A 403 -8.85 -15.99 16.36
C THR A 403 -10.02 -16.92 16.76
N ASN A 404 -11.01 -16.38 17.46
CA ASN A 404 -12.22 -17.08 17.82
C ASN A 404 -13.33 -16.83 16.79
N PRO A 405 -13.76 -17.86 16.01
CA PRO A 405 -14.80 -17.68 14.98
C PRO A 405 -16.15 -17.16 15.53
N ASP A 406 -16.49 -17.52 16.77
CA ASP A 406 -17.71 -17.03 17.39
C ASP A 406 -17.61 -15.56 17.78
N ALA A 407 -16.41 -15.10 18.17
CA ALA A 407 -16.15 -13.68 18.43
C ALA A 407 -16.19 -12.86 17.12
N VAL A 408 -15.64 -13.39 16.03
CA VAL A 408 -15.76 -12.79 14.70
C VAL A 408 -17.21 -12.59 14.34
N LYS A 409 -18.03 -13.64 14.45
CA LYS A 409 -19.45 -13.57 14.09
C LYS A 409 -20.24 -12.64 15.02
N TRP A 410 -19.94 -12.63 16.31
CA TRP A 410 -20.53 -11.70 17.27
C TRP A 410 -20.22 -10.24 16.92
N TYR A 411 -18.98 -9.93 16.59
CA TYR A 411 -18.55 -8.59 16.17
C TYR A 411 -19.24 -8.18 14.85
N GLN A 412 -19.21 -9.06 13.84
CA GLN A 412 -19.87 -8.85 12.56
C GLN A 412 -21.38 -8.61 12.70
N ASN A 413 -22.07 -9.38 13.54
CA ASN A 413 -23.51 -9.21 13.78
C ASN A 413 -23.84 -7.84 14.34
N LYS A 414 -22.98 -7.29 15.21
CA LYS A 414 -23.18 -5.94 15.75
C LYS A 414 -22.97 -4.87 14.66
N LEU A 415 -21.92 -5.01 13.83
CA LEU A 415 -21.67 -4.10 12.70
C LEU A 415 -22.78 -4.20 11.64
N LYS A 416 -23.33 -5.39 11.44
CA LYS A 416 -24.46 -5.60 10.51
C LYS A 416 -25.65 -4.73 10.86
N THR A 417 -25.94 -4.51 12.14
CA THR A 417 -27.05 -3.61 12.54
C THR A 417 -26.87 -2.19 12.03
N LEU A 418 -25.61 -1.70 11.92
CA LEU A 418 -25.31 -0.38 11.36
C LEU A 418 -25.52 -0.36 9.84
N LEU A 419 -25.11 -1.44 9.14
CA LEU A 419 -25.35 -1.58 7.71
C LEU A 419 -26.85 -1.64 7.37
N ASP A 420 -27.63 -2.33 8.20
CA ASP A 420 -29.09 -2.43 8.07
C ASP A 420 -29.80 -1.07 8.33
N MET A 421 -29.21 -0.18 9.16
CA MET A 421 -29.70 1.18 9.38
C MET A 421 -29.40 2.12 8.20
N GLY A 422 -28.43 1.79 7.34
CA GLY A 422 -28.06 2.62 6.19
C GLY A 422 -26.61 3.04 6.10
N VAL A 423 -25.72 2.60 7.00
CA VAL A 423 -24.27 2.77 6.86
C VAL A 423 -23.78 2.01 5.62
N ASP A 424 -22.81 2.54 4.89
CA ASP A 424 -22.28 1.94 3.67
C ASP A 424 -20.91 1.29 3.86
N CYS A 425 -20.04 1.86 4.71
CA CYS A 425 -18.70 1.35 4.96
C CYS A 425 -18.17 1.77 6.33
N PHE A 426 -16.97 1.28 6.70
CA PHE A 426 -16.35 1.53 7.99
C PHE A 426 -14.93 2.08 7.84
N LYS A 427 -14.57 3.06 8.70
CA LYS A 427 -13.18 3.38 9.01
C LYS A 427 -12.72 2.44 10.11
N THR A 428 -11.85 1.47 9.79
CA THR A 428 -11.23 0.56 10.75
C THR A 428 -9.97 1.20 11.33
N ASP A 429 -10.14 1.82 12.48
CA ASP A 429 -9.07 2.50 13.19
C ASP A 429 -8.31 1.58 14.13
N PHE A 430 -7.08 1.93 14.50
CA PHE A 430 -6.16 1.13 15.30
C PHE A 430 -5.80 -0.23 14.68
N GLY A 431 -5.48 -1.23 15.53
CA GLY A 431 -5.04 -2.56 15.11
C GLY A 431 -3.51 -2.74 15.13
N GLU A 432 -2.74 -1.71 15.49
CA GLU A 432 -1.27 -1.74 15.60
C GLU A 432 -0.76 -1.87 17.05
N ARG A 433 -1.53 -1.45 18.05
CA ARG A 433 -1.14 -1.51 19.48
C ARG A 433 -1.64 -2.80 20.13
N ILE A 434 -1.19 -3.95 19.64
CA ILE A 434 -1.65 -5.25 20.10
C ILE A 434 -0.71 -5.79 21.17
N PRO A 435 -1.23 -6.14 22.38
CA PRO A 435 -0.40 -6.63 23.47
C PRO A 435 0.14 -8.04 23.19
N VAL A 436 1.36 -8.30 23.68
CA VAL A 436 2.03 -9.60 23.52
C VAL A 436 2.01 -10.44 24.81
N ASP A 437 1.52 -9.90 25.92
CA ASP A 437 1.35 -10.58 27.20
C ASP A 437 -0.09 -11.12 27.36
N VAL A 438 -0.55 -11.84 26.35
CA VAL A 438 -1.93 -12.30 26.19
C VAL A 438 -2.00 -13.77 25.77
N LYS A 439 -3.22 -14.32 25.82
CA LYS A 439 -3.55 -15.64 25.32
C LYS A 439 -4.73 -15.54 24.35
N TYR A 440 -4.55 -16.05 23.16
CA TYR A 440 -5.56 -16.17 22.13
C TYR A 440 -6.35 -17.48 22.23
N TYR A 441 -7.55 -17.51 21.68
CA TYR A 441 -8.46 -18.65 21.71
C TYR A 441 -7.87 -19.89 21.01
N ASP A 442 -7.24 -19.70 19.85
CA ASP A 442 -6.65 -20.76 19.04
C ASP A 442 -5.25 -21.20 19.51
N GLY A 443 -4.69 -20.54 20.53
CA GLY A 443 -3.35 -20.79 21.03
C GLY A 443 -2.22 -20.14 20.23
N SER A 444 -2.52 -19.23 19.30
CA SER A 444 -1.53 -18.46 18.54
C SER A 444 -0.49 -17.77 19.43
N ASP A 445 0.73 -17.70 18.94
CA ASP A 445 1.82 -16.95 19.59
C ASP A 445 1.50 -15.46 19.61
N PRO A 446 1.46 -14.82 20.79
CA PRO A 446 1.04 -13.42 20.88
C PRO A 446 2.06 -12.43 20.25
N VAL A 447 3.33 -12.81 20.13
CA VAL A 447 4.32 -11.96 19.48
C VAL A 447 4.11 -12.00 17.96
N SER A 448 3.90 -13.19 17.39
CA SER A 448 3.54 -13.35 16.00
C SER A 448 2.19 -12.69 15.65
N MET A 449 1.24 -12.71 16.60
CA MET A 449 -0.07 -12.08 16.43
C MET A 449 -0.01 -10.55 16.45
N HIS A 450 1.00 -9.92 17.03
CA HIS A 450 1.09 -8.46 17.14
C HIS A 450 0.93 -7.76 15.79
N ASN A 451 1.70 -8.16 14.79
CA ASN A 451 1.58 -7.60 13.43
C ASN A 451 0.41 -8.22 12.65
N TYR A 452 0.05 -9.47 12.91
CA TYR A 452 -0.95 -10.20 12.14
C TYR A 452 -2.39 -9.84 12.53
N TYR A 453 -2.62 -9.36 13.73
CA TYR A 453 -3.94 -9.00 14.23
C TYR A 453 -4.70 -8.05 13.30
N THR A 454 -4.02 -7.06 12.73
CA THR A 454 -4.62 -6.11 11.80
C THR A 454 -5.20 -6.79 10.55
N TYR A 455 -4.56 -7.87 10.07
CA TYR A 455 -5.07 -8.67 8.96
C TYR A 455 -6.41 -9.32 9.34
N LEU A 456 -6.47 -9.98 10.48
CA LEU A 456 -7.70 -10.64 10.96
C LEU A 456 -8.84 -9.63 11.21
N TYR A 457 -8.53 -8.50 11.83
CA TYR A 457 -9.48 -7.43 12.09
C TYR A 457 -10.07 -6.86 10.80
N ASN A 458 -9.23 -6.41 9.89
CA ASN A 458 -9.69 -5.84 8.62
C ASN A 458 -10.41 -6.88 7.75
N LYS A 459 -9.92 -8.13 7.72
CA LYS A 459 -10.58 -9.24 7.04
C LYS A 459 -11.99 -9.48 7.56
N ALA A 460 -12.17 -9.54 8.88
CA ALA A 460 -13.48 -9.76 9.51
C ALA A 460 -14.50 -8.69 9.10
N VAL A 461 -14.09 -7.42 9.05
CA VAL A 461 -14.98 -6.31 8.65
C VAL A 461 -15.21 -6.32 7.13
N PHE A 462 -14.18 -6.56 6.33
CA PHE A 462 -14.28 -6.60 4.88
C PHE A 462 -15.16 -7.75 4.38
N ASP A 463 -15.03 -8.95 4.96
CA ASP A 463 -15.86 -10.10 4.63
C ASP A 463 -17.35 -9.84 4.93
N LEU A 464 -17.66 -9.16 6.04
CA LEU A 464 -19.03 -8.71 6.32
C LEU A 464 -19.55 -7.73 5.27
N LEU A 465 -18.73 -6.77 4.85
CA LEU A 465 -19.12 -5.80 3.81
C LEU A 465 -19.38 -6.51 2.48
N LYS A 466 -18.56 -7.49 2.10
CA LYS A 466 -18.80 -8.34 0.92
C LYS A 466 -20.10 -9.13 1.04
N GLU A 467 -20.37 -9.73 2.20
CA GLU A 467 -21.61 -10.49 2.46
C GLU A 467 -22.85 -9.60 2.32
N VAL A 468 -22.83 -8.38 2.86
CA VAL A 468 -24.01 -7.51 2.96
C VAL A 468 -24.21 -6.60 1.74
N LYS A 469 -23.12 -6.04 1.20
CA LYS A 469 -23.15 -5.04 0.10
C LYS A 469 -22.82 -5.64 -1.28
N GLY A 470 -22.14 -6.80 -1.30
CA GLY A 470 -21.58 -7.41 -2.52
C GLY A 470 -20.10 -7.03 -2.74
N GLU A 471 -19.39 -7.85 -3.50
CA GLU A 471 -17.93 -7.68 -3.73
C GLU A 471 -17.58 -6.31 -4.32
N GLY A 472 -18.33 -5.81 -5.31
CA GLY A 472 -18.08 -4.53 -5.97
C GLY A 472 -18.44 -3.28 -5.15
N GLU A 473 -19.03 -3.43 -3.95
CA GLU A 473 -19.41 -2.35 -3.05
C GLU A 473 -18.69 -2.37 -1.70
N ALA A 474 -17.85 -3.40 -1.45
CA ALA A 474 -17.10 -3.53 -0.20
C ALA A 474 -15.87 -2.63 -0.20
N ILE A 475 -15.75 -1.79 0.83
CA ILE A 475 -14.61 -0.91 1.03
C ILE A 475 -14.42 -0.62 2.51
N LEU A 476 -13.16 -0.64 2.97
CA LEU A 476 -12.71 -0.13 4.25
C LEU A 476 -12.03 1.24 4.09
N PHE A 477 -11.83 1.91 5.22
CA PHE A 477 -10.88 3.00 5.35
C PHE A 477 -9.96 2.65 6.53
N ALA A 478 -8.91 1.86 6.24
CA ALA A 478 -8.11 1.15 7.26
C ALA A 478 -6.86 1.93 7.68
N ARG A 479 -6.54 1.88 8.99
CA ARG A 479 -5.34 2.52 9.56
C ARG A 479 -4.12 1.60 9.46
N SER A 480 -4.18 0.44 10.05
CA SER A 480 -3.06 -0.49 10.16
C SER A 480 -3.07 -1.56 9.08
N ALA A 481 -1.90 -2.10 8.77
CA ALA A 481 -1.75 -3.19 7.82
C ALA A 481 -0.51 -4.04 8.11
N THR A 482 -0.50 -5.24 7.53
CA THR A 482 0.65 -6.12 7.35
C THR A 482 0.56 -6.78 5.97
N ALA A 483 1.48 -7.69 5.61
CA ALA A 483 1.42 -8.42 4.35
C ALA A 483 0.07 -9.14 4.18
N GLY A 484 -0.51 -9.09 2.99
CA GLY A 484 -1.86 -9.58 2.70
C GLY A 484 -2.97 -8.53 2.94
N GLY A 485 -2.71 -7.48 3.73
CA GLY A 485 -3.69 -6.42 4.02
C GLY A 485 -4.08 -5.59 2.81
N GLN A 486 -3.31 -5.60 1.72
CA GLN A 486 -3.65 -4.94 0.47
C GLN A 486 -4.95 -5.46 -0.16
N GLN A 487 -5.39 -6.66 0.22
CA GLN A 487 -6.67 -7.24 -0.20
C GLN A 487 -7.89 -6.45 0.27
N PHE A 488 -7.73 -5.62 1.31
CA PHE A 488 -8.81 -4.90 1.99
C PHE A 488 -8.64 -3.37 1.84
N PRO A 489 -8.82 -2.79 0.63
CA PRO A 489 -8.67 -1.35 0.45
C PRO A 489 -9.78 -0.56 1.14
N VAL A 490 -9.56 0.71 1.48
CA VAL A 490 -8.45 1.63 1.24
C VAL A 490 -7.67 1.83 2.55
N HIS A 491 -6.43 2.30 2.46
CA HIS A 491 -5.64 2.69 3.64
C HIS A 491 -5.36 4.20 3.63
N TRP A 492 -5.23 4.83 4.81
CA TRP A 492 -4.79 6.24 4.87
C TRP A 492 -3.47 6.37 5.65
N GLY A 493 -2.76 7.50 5.43
CA GLY A 493 -1.42 7.74 5.94
C GLY A 493 -1.29 7.85 7.47
N GLY A 494 -2.40 7.86 8.22
CA GLY A 494 -2.38 8.03 9.67
C GLY A 494 -2.36 9.51 10.10
N ASP A 495 -1.95 9.74 11.34
CA ASP A 495 -2.06 11.03 12.03
C ASP A 495 -0.89 11.96 11.66
N CYS A 496 -1.06 12.75 10.61
CA CYS A 496 -0.08 13.72 10.12
C CYS A 496 -0.26 15.10 10.74
N SER A 497 0.83 15.85 10.89
CA SER A 497 0.77 17.23 11.37
C SER A 497 0.35 18.19 10.25
N ALA A 498 -0.30 19.30 10.60
CA ALA A 498 -0.79 20.32 9.66
C ALA A 498 0.34 21.26 9.19
N THR A 499 1.39 20.70 8.56
CA THR A 499 2.60 21.41 8.10
C THR A 499 3.04 20.92 6.72
N TYR A 500 3.80 21.72 5.98
CA TYR A 500 4.41 21.30 4.73
C TYR A 500 5.38 20.11 4.88
N ALA A 501 6.16 20.07 5.97
CA ALA A 501 7.06 18.97 6.26
C ALA A 501 6.28 17.65 6.35
N SER A 502 5.19 17.64 7.12
CA SER A 502 4.36 16.45 7.29
C SER A 502 3.58 16.07 6.03
N MET A 503 3.21 17.05 5.20
CA MET A 503 2.63 16.81 3.88
C MET A 503 3.61 16.05 2.97
N ALA A 504 4.90 16.44 2.98
CA ALA A 504 5.97 15.78 2.23
C ALA A 504 6.28 14.37 2.79
N GLU A 505 6.34 14.24 4.12
CA GLU A 505 6.49 12.95 4.81
C GLU A 505 5.34 12.00 4.47
N SER A 506 4.10 12.49 4.42
CA SER A 506 2.92 11.71 4.04
C SER A 506 3.05 11.18 2.61
N LEU A 507 3.47 12.01 1.64
CA LEU A 507 3.71 11.56 0.27
C LEU A 507 4.78 10.46 0.23
N ARG A 508 5.92 10.66 0.90
CA ARG A 508 7.00 9.67 0.99
C ARG A 508 6.51 8.34 1.56
N GLY A 509 5.71 8.40 2.62
CA GLY A 509 5.08 7.23 3.23
C GLY A 509 4.17 6.50 2.26
N GLY A 510 3.30 7.21 1.54
CA GLY A 510 2.41 6.65 0.52
C GLY A 510 3.15 5.99 -0.64
N LEU A 511 4.24 6.60 -1.12
CA LEU A 511 5.08 6.02 -2.19
C LEU A 511 5.84 4.76 -1.72
N SER A 512 6.35 4.76 -0.47
CA SER A 512 6.97 3.59 0.15
C SER A 512 5.96 2.44 0.31
N PHE A 513 4.73 2.77 0.69
CA PHE A 513 3.64 1.83 0.86
C PHE A 513 3.18 1.22 -0.48
N ALA A 514 3.11 2.04 -1.54
CA ALA A 514 2.84 1.56 -2.89
C ALA A 514 3.90 0.55 -3.37
N LEU A 515 5.19 0.81 -3.09
CA LEU A 515 6.30 -0.13 -3.36
C LEU A 515 6.28 -1.37 -2.47
N SER A 516 5.36 -1.43 -1.50
CA SER A 516 5.08 -2.62 -0.67
C SER A 516 3.80 -3.36 -1.11
N GLY A 517 3.24 -3.06 -2.31
CA GLY A 517 2.12 -3.76 -2.92
C GLY A 517 0.73 -3.20 -2.60
N PHE A 518 0.62 -2.01 -2.03
CA PHE A 518 -0.65 -1.37 -1.69
C PHE A 518 -1.09 -0.37 -2.76
N SER A 519 -2.21 -0.65 -3.42
CA SER A 519 -2.64 0.04 -4.63
C SER A 519 -3.46 1.31 -4.38
N PHE A 520 -4.17 1.40 -3.25
CA PHE A 520 -5.11 2.47 -2.96
C PHE A 520 -4.78 3.14 -1.64
N TRP A 521 -4.59 4.46 -1.68
CA TRP A 521 -4.11 5.22 -0.54
C TRP A 521 -4.79 6.59 -0.45
N SER A 522 -4.97 7.06 0.77
CA SER A 522 -5.49 8.37 1.11
C SER A 522 -4.63 9.02 2.20
N HIS A 523 -4.87 10.27 2.48
CA HIS A 523 -4.29 11.00 3.61
C HIS A 523 -5.22 12.12 4.03
N ASP A 524 -5.01 12.67 5.23
CA ASP A 524 -5.86 13.71 5.79
C ASP A 524 -5.49 15.06 5.21
N MET A 525 -6.31 15.57 4.29
CA MET A 525 -6.06 16.85 3.62
C MET A 525 -6.12 18.00 4.62
N GLY A 526 -5.03 18.77 4.68
CA GLY A 526 -4.85 19.84 5.66
C GLY A 526 -4.21 19.39 6.98
N GLY A 527 -3.79 18.12 7.07
CA GLY A 527 -3.20 17.52 8.27
C GLY A 527 -4.23 17.11 9.31
N PHE A 528 -3.94 16.05 10.08
CA PHE A 528 -4.78 15.58 11.18
C PHE A 528 -4.54 16.41 12.45
N GLU A 529 -3.29 16.47 12.92
CA GLU A 529 -2.94 17.20 14.13
C GLU A 529 -2.94 18.72 13.92
N MET A 530 -3.52 19.45 14.87
CA MET A 530 -3.65 20.89 14.82
C MET A 530 -4.61 21.38 13.72
N THR A 531 -4.54 22.65 13.37
CA THR A 531 -5.27 23.26 12.25
C THR A 531 -4.26 23.92 11.32
N ALA A 532 -4.33 23.58 10.04
CA ALA A 532 -3.43 24.15 9.05
C ALA A 532 -3.62 25.66 8.86
N ALA A 533 -2.56 26.36 8.50
CA ALA A 533 -2.68 27.67 7.88
C ALA A 533 -3.39 27.52 6.50
N PRO A 534 -4.11 28.56 6.02
CA PRO A 534 -4.86 28.47 4.75
C PRO A 534 -4.02 28.06 3.54
N ASP A 535 -2.75 28.49 3.48
CA ASP A 535 -1.82 28.15 2.41
C ASP A 535 -1.47 26.64 2.42
N VAL A 536 -1.15 26.07 3.59
CA VAL A 536 -0.91 24.62 3.74
C VAL A 536 -2.16 23.83 3.35
N TYR A 537 -3.34 24.26 3.78
CA TYR A 537 -4.60 23.60 3.45
C TYR A 537 -4.84 23.60 1.94
N LYS A 538 -4.67 24.72 1.24
CA LYS A 538 -4.85 24.83 -0.21
C LYS A 538 -3.87 23.94 -0.99
N ARG A 539 -2.59 23.91 -0.63
CA ARG A 539 -1.60 23.02 -1.25
C ARG A 539 -1.93 21.55 -1.00
N TRP A 540 -2.40 21.23 0.21
CA TRP A 540 -2.80 19.85 0.53
C TRP A 540 -4.08 19.41 -0.21
N LEU A 541 -5.01 20.33 -0.48
CA LEU A 541 -6.16 20.05 -1.34
C LEU A 541 -5.73 19.66 -2.77
N GLN A 542 -4.78 20.39 -3.35
CA GLN A 542 -4.24 20.08 -4.69
C GLN A 542 -3.64 18.67 -4.71
N PHE A 543 -2.81 18.33 -3.74
CA PHE A 543 -2.21 17.00 -3.59
C PHE A 543 -3.27 15.91 -3.34
N GLY A 544 -4.14 16.10 -2.37
CA GLY A 544 -5.08 15.07 -1.95
C GLY A 544 -6.18 14.78 -2.99
N LEU A 545 -6.57 15.77 -3.79
CA LEU A 545 -7.56 15.59 -4.86
C LEU A 545 -6.94 14.99 -6.14
N LEU A 546 -5.61 14.94 -6.24
CA LEU A 546 -4.86 14.21 -7.26
C LEU A 546 -4.23 12.91 -6.71
N SER A 547 -4.73 12.40 -5.58
CA SER A 547 -4.44 11.07 -5.04
C SER A 547 -5.56 10.08 -5.40
N THR A 548 -5.39 8.78 -5.12
CA THR A 548 -6.45 7.79 -5.42
C THR A 548 -7.73 8.08 -4.66
N HIS A 549 -7.64 8.26 -3.34
CA HIS A 549 -8.78 8.62 -2.49
C HIS A 549 -8.52 9.94 -1.76
N SER A 550 -9.58 10.68 -1.41
CA SER A 550 -9.47 12.06 -0.94
C SER A 550 -10.41 12.32 0.23
N ARG A 551 -9.87 12.64 1.41
CA ARG A 551 -10.65 12.87 2.63
C ARG A 551 -10.28 14.19 3.30
N LEU A 552 -11.29 15.00 3.61
CA LEU A 552 -11.21 16.14 4.51
C LEU A 552 -11.41 15.65 5.95
N HIS A 553 -10.34 15.59 6.74
CA HIS A 553 -10.35 15.10 8.11
C HIS A 553 -9.29 15.80 8.97
N GLY A 554 -9.56 15.98 10.25
CA GLY A 554 -8.63 16.56 11.21
C GLY A 554 -8.95 16.20 12.64
N SER A 555 -8.10 16.61 13.61
CA SER A 555 -8.32 16.31 15.02
C SER A 555 -9.28 17.28 15.70
N LYS A 556 -8.94 18.58 15.79
CA LYS A 556 -9.61 19.55 16.65
C LYS A 556 -10.50 20.56 15.94
N SER A 557 -10.54 20.56 14.62
CA SER A 557 -11.33 21.47 13.81
C SER A 557 -11.87 20.81 12.55
N TYR A 558 -12.99 21.32 12.07
CA TYR A 558 -13.57 20.89 10.81
C TYR A 558 -12.68 21.30 9.63
N ARG A 559 -12.64 20.46 8.59
CA ARG A 559 -11.82 20.70 7.38
C ARG A 559 -12.65 21.22 6.20
N VAL A 560 -13.77 21.88 6.45
CA VAL A 560 -14.56 22.52 5.39
C VAL A 560 -13.85 23.78 4.89
N PRO A 561 -13.74 24.01 3.57
CA PRO A 561 -12.81 25.01 3.02
C PRO A 561 -13.14 26.48 3.42
N TRP A 562 -14.42 26.83 3.59
CA TRP A 562 -14.80 28.21 3.98
C TRP A 562 -14.39 28.61 5.39
N LEU A 563 -13.93 27.70 6.23
CA LEU A 563 -13.33 28.02 7.52
C LEU A 563 -11.88 28.47 7.42
N PHE A 564 -11.28 28.33 6.25
CA PHE A 564 -9.92 28.80 5.97
C PHE A 564 -9.93 30.15 5.25
N ASP A 565 -10.39 30.21 4.02
CA ASP A 565 -10.66 31.43 3.26
C ASP A 565 -11.49 31.11 1.98
N GLU A 566 -11.92 32.15 1.24
CA GLU A 566 -12.69 31.97 -0.01
C GLU A 566 -11.87 31.36 -1.14
N GLU A 567 -10.56 31.62 -1.21
CA GLU A 567 -9.68 30.98 -2.18
C GLU A 567 -9.59 29.46 -1.94
N ALA A 568 -9.61 29.01 -0.67
CA ALA A 568 -9.67 27.59 -0.33
C ALA A 568 -10.95 26.92 -0.86
N VAL A 569 -12.08 27.65 -0.87
CA VAL A 569 -13.35 27.18 -1.49
C VAL A 569 -13.16 26.99 -3.00
N ASP A 570 -12.52 27.95 -3.68
CA ASP A 570 -12.29 27.87 -5.12
C ASP A 570 -11.33 26.73 -5.50
N VAL A 571 -10.24 26.56 -4.73
CA VAL A 571 -9.29 25.46 -4.90
C VAL A 571 -9.97 24.11 -4.68
N CYS A 572 -10.73 23.96 -3.59
CA CYS A 572 -11.47 22.72 -3.30
C CYS A 572 -12.45 22.38 -4.42
N ARG A 573 -13.25 23.36 -4.86
CA ARG A 573 -14.21 23.18 -5.97
C ARG A 573 -13.50 22.77 -7.25
N LYS A 574 -12.47 23.49 -7.66
CA LYS A 574 -11.73 23.25 -8.90
C LYS A 574 -11.17 21.84 -8.96
N PHE A 575 -10.44 21.43 -7.95
CA PHE A 575 -9.76 20.13 -7.96
C PHE A 575 -10.72 18.96 -7.69
N THR A 576 -11.81 19.17 -6.94
CA THR A 576 -12.86 18.15 -6.80
C THR A 576 -13.53 17.88 -8.14
N LYS A 577 -13.92 18.93 -8.87
CA LYS A 577 -14.52 18.81 -10.21
C LYS A 577 -13.54 18.19 -11.22
N LEU A 578 -12.27 18.58 -11.18
CA LEU A 578 -11.23 17.96 -12.00
C LEU A 578 -11.13 16.45 -11.71
N LYS A 579 -11.10 16.04 -10.45
CA LYS A 579 -11.08 14.63 -10.07
C LYS A 579 -12.27 13.86 -10.60
N LEU A 580 -13.47 14.41 -10.53
CA LEU A 580 -14.66 13.76 -11.06
C LEU A 580 -14.60 13.59 -12.58
N ARG A 581 -14.04 14.56 -13.29
CA ARG A 581 -13.83 14.45 -14.72
C ARG A 581 -12.71 13.46 -15.08
N LEU A 582 -11.70 13.28 -14.21
CA LEU A 582 -10.66 12.27 -14.37
C LEU A 582 -11.15 10.86 -13.97
N LEU A 583 -12.35 10.69 -13.44
CA LEU A 583 -12.84 9.42 -12.90
C LEU A 583 -12.81 8.26 -13.92
N PRO A 584 -13.13 8.41 -15.22
CA PRO A 584 -12.98 7.32 -16.18
C PRO A 584 -11.53 6.81 -16.27
N TYR A 585 -10.55 7.70 -16.26
CA TYR A 585 -9.14 7.33 -16.22
C TYR A 585 -8.75 6.68 -14.89
N LEU A 586 -9.08 7.32 -13.76
CA LEU A 586 -8.73 6.83 -12.41
C LEU A 586 -9.32 5.46 -12.14
N TYR A 587 -10.57 5.24 -12.57
CA TYR A 587 -11.23 3.97 -12.34
C TYR A 587 -10.71 2.85 -13.26
N SER A 588 -10.34 3.17 -14.51
CA SER A 588 -9.63 2.23 -15.38
C SER A 588 -8.27 1.81 -14.78
N MET A 589 -7.55 2.76 -14.16
CA MET A 589 -6.32 2.43 -13.42
C MET A 589 -6.60 1.59 -12.17
N ALA A 590 -7.71 1.81 -11.48
CA ALA A 590 -8.11 0.99 -10.33
C ALA A 590 -8.44 -0.45 -10.76
N VAL A 591 -9.13 -0.64 -11.87
CA VAL A 591 -9.39 -1.97 -12.45
C VAL A 591 -8.08 -2.66 -12.84
N LYS A 592 -7.13 -1.93 -13.42
CA LYS A 592 -5.79 -2.45 -13.72
C LYS A 592 -5.07 -2.86 -12.43
N SER A 593 -5.11 -2.03 -11.39
CA SER A 593 -4.53 -2.36 -10.07
C SER A 593 -5.16 -3.60 -9.44
N HIS A 594 -6.48 -3.75 -9.52
CA HIS A 594 -7.18 -4.94 -9.04
C HIS A 594 -6.71 -6.22 -9.77
N LYS A 595 -6.53 -6.14 -11.09
CA LYS A 595 -6.11 -7.28 -11.92
C LYS A 595 -4.63 -7.65 -11.72
N THR A 596 -3.76 -6.65 -11.58
CA THR A 596 -2.30 -6.82 -11.60
C THR A 596 -1.63 -6.63 -10.24
N GLY A 597 -2.25 -5.93 -9.30
CA GLY A 597 -1.61 -5.50 -8.06
C GLY A 597 -0.71 -4.26 -8.20
N ILE A 598 -0.48 -3.79 -9.43
CA ILE A 598 0.33 -2.60 -9.70
C ILE A 598 -0.41 -1.36 -9.17
N PRO A 599 0.19 -0.55 -8.29
CA PRO A 599 -0.48 0.59 -7.68
C PRO A 599 -0.97 1.64 -8.67
N SER A 600 -2.10 2.29 -8.33
CA SER A 600 -2.61 3.44 -9.09
C SER A 600 -1.84 4.72 -8.81
N MET A 601 -1.19 4.86 -7.65
CA MET A 601 -0.27 5.94 -7.33
C MET A 601 1.14 5.37 -7.24
N ARG A 602 2.06 5.82 -8.09
CA ARG A 602 3.33 5.15 -8.35
C ARG A 602 4.52 6.06 -8.11
N ALA A 603 5.53 5.55 -7.40
CA ALA A 603 6.83 6.22 -7.33
C ALA A 603 7.45 6.31 -8.73
N MET A 604 8.21 7.38 -8.99
CA MET A 604 8.83 7.61 -10.31
C MET A 604 9.71 6.43 -10.74
N ILE A 605 10.47 5.83 -9.82
CA ILE A 605 11.31 4.66 -10.10
C ILE A 605 10.50 3.44 -10.58
N MET A 606 9.23 3.32 -10.22
CA MET A 606 8.37 2.21 -10.66
C MET A 606 8.00 2.31 -12.14
N GLU A 607 7.84 3.52 -12.67
CA GLU A 607 7.51 3.76 -14.08
C GLU A 607 8.74 3.97 -14.97
N PHE A 608 9.82 4.51 -14.42
CA PHE A 608 11.02 4.90 -15.17
C PHE A 608 12.26 4.23 -14.56
N ASN A 609 12.26 2.89 -14.52
CA ASN A 609 13.30 2.09 -13.88
C ASN A 609 14.73 2.36 -14.42
N ASP A 610 14.82 2.63 -15.72
CA ASP A 610 16.10 2.83 -16.42
C ASP A 610 16.63 4.26 -16.32
N ASP A 611 15.85 5.20 -15.79
CA ASP A 611 16.26 6.59 -15.59
C ASP A 611 16.90 6.76 -14.20
N PRO A 612 18.24 6.99 -14.11
CA PRO A 612 18.93 7.14 -12.84
C PRO A 612 18.42 8.28 -11.96
N ALA A 613 17.82 9.33 -12.56
CA ALA A 613 17.30 10.49 -11.84
C ALA A 613 16.08 10.11 -10.96
N THR A 614 15.35 9.05 -11.32
CA THR A 614 14.13 8.66 -10.62
C THR A 614 14.37 7.90 -9.31
N LYS A 615 15.59 7.43 -9.06
CA LYS A 615 15.92 6.58 -7.90
C LYS A 615 15.62 7.22 -6.55
N TYR A 616 15.74 8.53 -6.46
CA TYR A 616 15.61 9.27 -5.19
C TYR A 616 14.42 10.22 -5.17
N LEU A 617 13.55 10.20 -6.20
CA LEU A 617 12.41 11.12 -6.31
C LEU A 617 11.27 10.68 -5.39
N ASP A 618 11.05 11.44 -4.33
CA ASP A 618 10.02 11.21 -3.32
C ASP A 618 9.03 12.38 -3.13
N MET A 619 9.18 13.44 -3.96
CA MET A 619 8.34 14.64 -3.92
C MET A 619 7.41 14.78 -5.13
N GLN A 620 7.37 13.76 -5.97
CA GLN A 620 6.52 13.66 -7.15
C GLN A 620 6.18 12.20 -7.43
N TYR A 621 5.13 11.97 -8.20
CA TYR A 621 4.64 10.62 -8.49
C TYR A 621 3.88 10.56 -9.81
N MET A 622 3.64 9.34 -10.29
CA MET A 622 2.70 9.08 -11.36
C MET A 622 1.34 8.69 -10.78
N LEU A 623 0.28 9.37 -11.20
CA LEU A 623 -1.09 9.00 -10.96
C LEU A 623 -1.56 8.16 -12.17
N GLY A 624 -1.66 6.85 -11.98
CA GLY A 624 -1.76 5.89 -13.07
C GLY A 624 -0.46 5.78 -13.85
N ASP A 625 -0.56 5.46 -15.13
CA ASP A 625 0.58 5.30 -16.03
C ASP A 625 0.89 6.55 -16.87
N SER A 626 0.03 7.58 -16.82
CA SER A 626 0.10 8.69 -17.77
C SER A 626 0.21 10.08 -17.15
N ILE A 627 -0.18 10.30 -15.91
CA ILE A 627 -0.20 11.63 -15.29
C ILE A 627 0.88 11.74 -14.22
N LEU A 628 1.83 12.65 -14.41
CA LEU A 628 2.79 13.06 -13.39
C LEU A 628 2.21 14.17 -12.54
N VAL A 629 2.37 14.08 -11.22
CA VAL A 629 1.97 15.09 -10.26
C VAL A 629 3.15 15.43 -9.35
N ALA A 630 3.49 16.70 -9.23
CA ALA A 630 4.48 17.20 -8.28
C ALA A 630 3.84 18.21 -7.32
N PRO A 631 3.40 17.79 -6.12
CA PRO A 631 2.82 18.67 -5.13
C PRO A 631 3.80 19.78 -4.71
N ILE A 632 3.26 20.92 -4.27
CA ILE A 632 4.06 22.07 -3.84
C ILE A 632 4.07 22.15 -2.32
N PHE A 633 5.25 22.16 -1.72
CA PHE A 633 5.45 22.08 -0.26
C PHE A 633 5.91 23.42 0.36
N ASN A 634 5.45 24.54 -0.18
CA ASN A 634 5.72 25.86 0.33
C ASN A 634 4.57 26.84 0.01
N LYS A 635 4.57 27.96 0.71
CA LYS A 635 3.57 29.01 0.58
C LYS A 635 3.73 29.79 -0.71
N GLU A 636 4.97 30.03 -1.12
CA GLU A 636 5.35 30.88 -2.25
C GLU A 636 4.88 30.31 -3.59
N GLY A 637 4.67 28.99 -3.66
CA GLY A 637 4.25 28.31 -4.88
C GLY A 637 5.40 27.80 -5.71
N HIS A 638 6.62 27.88 -5.17
CA HIS A 638 7.83 27.43 -5.84
C HIS A 638 7.86 25.89 -5.94
N ALA A 639 8.01 25.39 -7.15
CA ALA A 639 8.06 23.97 -7.47
C ALA A 639 9.36 23.63 -8.20
N GLU A 640 10.06 22.62 -7.69
CA GLU A 640 11.19 21.97 -8.36
C GLU A 640 10.79 20.53 -8.65
N TYR A 641 10.85 20.12 -9.92
CA TYR A 641 10.40 18.80 -10.36
C TYR A 641 11.19 18.28 -11.57
N TYR A 642 11.22 16.98 -11.73
CA TYR A 642 11.89 16.30 -12.84
C TYR A 642 10.87 15.72 -13.83
N LEU A 643 11.01 16.03 -15.10
CA LEU A 643 10.28 15.34 -16.17
C LEU A 643 11.20 14.30 -16.81
N PRO A 644 10.88 13.00 -16.78
CA PRO A 644 11.60 11.98 -17.54
C PRO A 644 11.59 12.24 -19.03
N ALA A 645 12.48 11.59 -19.79
CA ALA A 645 12.62 11.79 -21.24
C ALA A 645 11.27 11.66 -21.97
N GLY A 646 11.11 12.42 -23.06
CA GLY A 646 9.89 12.53 -23.86
C GLY A 646 9.20 13.89 -23.70
N LYS A 647 8.06 14.07 -24.36
CA LYS A 647 7.25 15.28 -24.26
C LYS A 647 6.18 15.15 -23.18
N TRP A 648 5.96 16.24 -22.47
CA TRP A 648 5.01 16.34 -21.39
C TRP A 648 4.10 17.54 -21.59
N THR A 649 2.80 17.33 -21.58
CA THR A 649 1.81 18.40 -21.71
C THR A 649 1.19 18.70 -20.36
N HIS A 650 1.29 19.94 -19.91
CA HIS A 650 0.65 20.37 -18.67
C HIS A 650 -0.87 20.21 -18.78
N LEU A 651 -1.48 19.44 -17.87
CA LEU A 651 -2.89 19.05 -17.95
C LEU A 651 -3.84 20.24 -17.97
N LEU A 652 -3.54 21.28 -17.17
CA LEU A 652 -4.43 22.43 -16.99
C LEU A 652 -4.21 23.54 -18.03
N SER A 653 -2.95 23.87 -18.37
CA SER A 653 -2.62 24.97 -19.29
C SER A 653 -2.42 24.54 -20.74
N GLY A 654 -2.14 23.25 -21.00
CA GLY A 654 -1.77 22.77 -22.33
C GLY A 654 -0.33 23.04 -22.73
N GLU A 655 0.49 23.70 -21.89
CA GLU A 655 1.90 23.95 -22.19
C GLU A 655 2.67 22.63 -22.37
N VAL A 656 3.49 22.56 -23.43
CA VAL A 656 4.31 21.39 -23.73
C VAL A 656 5.74 21.62 -23.27
N LYS A 657 6.32 20.65 -22.58
CA LYS A 657 7.71 20.67 -22.09
C LYS A 657 8.49 19.44 -22.58
N GLU A 658 9.77 19.65 -22.84
CA GLU A 658 10.71 18.57 -23.17
C GLU A 658 11.25 17.94 -21.88
N GLY A 659 11.10 16.63 -21.72
CA GLY A 659 11.60 15.89 -20.57
C GLY A 659 13.12 15.65 -20.60
N GLY A 660 13.59 14.76 -19.71
CA GLY A 660 15.01 14.46 -19.46
C GLY A 660 15.71 15.54 -18.62
N ARG A 661 14.98 16.38 -17.90
CA ARG A 661 15.55 17.52 -17.15
C ARG A 661 14.69 17.99 -15.98
N TRP A 662 15.31 18.73 -15.09
CA TRP A 662 14.65 19.45 -14.00
C TRP A 662 14.07 20.77 -14.47
N TYR A 663 12.95 21.15 -13.82
CA TYR A 663 12.28 22.43 -13.97
C TYR A 663 12.10 23.07 -12.59
N GLU A 664 12.12 24.40 -12.59
CA GLU A 664 11.94 25.26 -11.42
C GLU A 664 10.97 26.37 -11.81
N GLU A 665 9.78 26.43 -11.19
CA GLU A 665 8.69 27.32 -11.60
C GLU A 665 7.81 27.70 -10.42
N ASP A 666 7.09 28.81 -10.55
CA ASP A 666 6.14 29.29 -9.55
C ASP A 666 4.69 29.07 -10.01
N TYR A 667 3.86 28.59 -9.10
CA TYR A 667 2.43 28.31 -9.31
C TYR A 667 1.60 28.97 -8.22
N ASP A 668 0.49 29.60 -8.60
CA ASP A 668 -0.53 30.03 -7.65
C ASP A 668 -1.33 28.83 -7.10
N PHE A 669 -2.32 29.07 -6.24
CA PHE A 669 -3.14 28.00 -5.67
C PHE A 669 -4.14 27.40 -6.68
N SER A 670 -4.28 27.97 -7.86
CA SER A 670 -5.15 27.43 -8.91
C SER A 670 -4.47 26.35 -9.76
N SER A 671 -3.15 26.17 -9.64
CA SER A 671 -2.37 25.24 -10.45
C SER A 671 -1.21 24.61 -9.66
N LEU A 672 -0.62 23.56 -10.21
CA LEU A 672 0.58 22.88 -9.76
C LEU A 672 1.21 22.15 -10.94
N PRO A 673 2.47 21.69 -10.85
CA PRO A 673 3.02 20.80 -11.87
C PRO A 673 2.19 19.49 -11.97
N VAL A 674 1.39 19.42 -13.03
CA VAL A 674 0.60 18.23 -13.38
C VAL A 674 0.67 18.01 -14.89
N PHE A 675 1.33 16.95 -15.32
CA PHE A 675 1.68 16.72 -16.73
C PHE A 675 1.20 15.37 -17.22
N VAL A 676 0.75 15.32 -18.47
CA VAL A 676 0.44 14.10 -19.19
C VAL A 676 1.59 13.79 -20.16
N ARG A 677 2.10 12.56 -20.12
CA ARG A 677 3.18 12.15 -21.02
C ARG A 677 2.70 11.97 -22.46
N GLU A 678 3.61 12.05 -23.40
CA GLU A 678 3.35 11.71 -24.80
C GLU A 678 2.85 10.27 -24.98
N ASN A 679 2.28 9.96 -26.14
CA ASN A 679 1.69 8.67 -26.47
C ASN A 679 0.59 8.26 -25.47
N THR A 680 -0.24 9.22 -25.06
CA THR A 680 -1.35 9.00 -24.12
C THR A 680 -2.70 9.27 -24.76
N LEU A 681 -3.63 8.36 -24.54
CA LEU A 681 -5.07 8.58 -24.70
C LEU A 681 -5.69 8.68 -23.30
N LEU A 682 -6.13 9.88 -22.91
CA LEU A 682 -6.65 10.16 -21.59
C LEU A 682 -8.20 10.29 -21.62
N PRO A 683 -8.96 9.33 -21.07
CA PRO A 683 -10.41 9.43 -20.99
C PRO A 683 -10.84 10.44 -19.92
N ILE A 684 -11.64 11.41 -20.31
CA ILE A 684 -12.19 12.49 -19.48
C ILE A 684 -13.70 12.41 -19.46
N GLY A 685 -14.29 12.31 -18.27
CA GLY A 685 -15.74 12.26 -18.08
C GLY A 685 -16.45 13.57 -18.40
N ALA A 686 -17.70 13.48 -18.78
CA ALA A 686 -18.56 14.65 -19.07
C ALA A 686 -19.09 15.31 -17.77
N VAL A 687 -19.16 14.57 -16.66
CA VAL A 687 -19.80 15.00 -15.41
C VAL A 687 -18.76 15.40 -14.37
N ASP A 688 -18.99 16.54 -13.73
CA ASP A 688 -18.14 17.10 -12.66
C ASP A 688 -18.90 17.42 -11.37
N THR A 689 -20.16 16.97 -11.27
CA THR A 689 -21.06 17.30 -10.15
C THR A 689 -21.37 16.12 -9.24
N THR A 690 -21.06 14.92 -9.65
CA THR A 690 -21.32 13.68 -8.90
C THR A 690 -20.39 12.57 -9.35
N VAL A 691 -20.14 11.58 -8.49
CA VAL A 691 -19.48 10.30 -8.86
C VAL A 691 -20.48 9.30 -9.46
N ASP A 692 -21.77 9.56 -9.34
CA ASP A 692 -22.85 8.67 -9.76
C ASP A 692 -23.27 8.95 -11.20
N TYR A 693 -22.39 8.61 -12.15
CA TYR A 693 -22.64 8.71 -13.58
C TYR A 693 -22.00 7.52 -14.32
N GLU A 694 -22.47 7.24 -15.52
CA GLU A 694 -21.90 6.18 -16.38
C GLU A 694 -20.60 6.68 -17.00
N LEU A 695 -19.47 6.08 -16.59
CA LEU A 695 -18.11 6.55 -16.90
C LEU A 695 -17.80 6.50 -18.42
N GLU A 696 -18.43 5.57 -19.12
CA GLU A 696 -18.29 5.33 -20.55
C GLU A 696 -19.14 6.28 -21.41
N LYS A 697 -20.13 6.98 -20.84
CA LYS A 697 -21.02 7.88 -21.61
C LYS A 697 -20.42 9.27 -21.79
N ASP A 698 -20.59 9.81 -23.00
CA ASP A 698 -20.17 11.16 -23.38
C ASP A 698 -18.70 11.47 -23.04
N VAL A 699 -17.88 10.42 -22.97
CA VAL A 699 -16.46 10.52 -22.62
C VAL A 699 -15.69 11.22 -23.72
N GLN A 700 -14.78 12.12 -23.34
CA GLN A 700 -13.82 12.73 -24.25
C GLN A 700 -12.47 12.04 -24.12
N ILE A 701 -11.99 11.43 -25.20
CA ILE A 701 -10.64 10.87 -25.25
C ILE A 701 -9.69 12.00 -25.70
N GLN A 702 -8.86 12.47 -24.78
CA GLN A 702 -7.83 13.46 -25.10
C GLN A 702 -6.58 12.76 -25.60
N VAL A 703 -6.11 13.16 -26.77
CA VAL A 703 -4.99 12.56 -27.51
C VAL A 703 -3.75 13.45 -27.32
N TYR A 704 -2.75 12.94 -26.60
CA TYR A 704 -1.52 13.65 -26.26
C TYR A 704 -0.35 13.14 -27.07
N GLU A 705 0.24 13.99 -27.94
CA GLU A 705 1.52 13.79 -28.66
C GLU A 705 1.77 12.31 -29.07
N VAL A 706 0.85 11.74 -29.87
CA VAL A 706 1.03 10.35 -30.37
C VAL A 706 2.11 10.36 -31.44
N ASN A 707 3.25 9.71 -31.16
CA ASN A 707 4.39 9.57 -32.06
C ASN A 707 4.42 8.22 -32.79
N GLU A 708 3.98 7.16 -32.11
CA GLU A 708 3.92 5.81 -32.63
C GLU A 708 2.55 5.16 -32.35
N THR A 709 2.35 4.70 -31.12
CA THR A 709 1.11 4.06 -30.68
C THR A 709 0.71 4.52 -29.30
N ALA A 710 -0.60 4.63 -29.07
CA ALA A 710 -1.18 4.83 -27.76
C ALA A 710 -2.46 3.99 -27.63
N SER A 711 -2.85 3.68 -26.39
CA SER A 711 -4.12 3.01 -26.15
C SER A 711 -4.68 3.37 -24.78
N CYS A 712 -6.00 3.30 -24.64
CA CYS A 712 -6.67 3.38 -23.36
C CYS A 712 -7.84 2.37 -23.30
N GLU A 713 -8.20 2.03 -22.08
CA GLU A 713 -9.40 1.26 -21.74
C GLU A 713 -10.35 2.17 -20.98
N VAL A 714 -11.62 2.16 -21.36
CA VAL A 714 -12.68 2.82 -20.60
C VAL A 714 -13.56 1.72 -20.00
N VAL A 715 -13.78 1.81 -18.69
CA VAL A 715 -14.53 0.81 -17.93
C VAL A 715 -15.85 1.37 -17.43
N THR A 716 -16.81 0.48 -17.21
CA THR A 716 -18.06 0.80 -16.52
C THR A 716 -17.81 0.99 -15.02
N ARG A 717 -18.78 1.53 -14.28
CA ARG A 717 -18.72 1.63 -12.80
C ARG A 717 -18.60 0.28 -12.09
N LYS A 718 -18.86 -0.84 -12.80
CA LYS A 718 -18.68 -2.20 -12.28
C LYS A 718 -17.29 -2.77 -12.56
N GLY A 719 -16.42 -2.01 -13.22
CA GLY A 719 -15.07 -2.45 -13.59
C GLY A 719 -15.02 -3.35 -14.84
N GLU A 720 -16.13 -3.44 -15.59
CA GLU A 720 -16.16 -4.16 -16.86
C GLU A 720 -15.66 -3.25 -17.99
N THR A 721 -14.87 -3.81 -18.92
CA THR A 721 -14.43 -3.07 -20.11
C THR A 721 -15.62 -2.66 -20.96
N ALA A 722 -15.88 -1.37 -21.09
CA ALA A 722 -16.90 -0.84 -21.98
C ALA A 722 -16.40 -0.81 -23.43
N PHE A 723 -15.22 -0.23 -23.63
CA PHE A 723 -14.51 -0.21 -24.89
C PHE A 723 -13.03 0.14 -24.71
N THR A 724 -12.25 -0.11 -25.75
CA THR A 724 -10.85 0.34 -25.83
C THR A 724 -10.69 1.26 -27.02
N VAL A 725 -9.72 2.19 -26.93
CA VAL A 725 -9.30 3.03 -28.06
C VAL A 725 -7.81 2.82 -28.30
N LYS A 726 -7.43 2.66 -29.57
CA LYS A 726 -6.05 2.59 -30.01
C LYS A 726 -5.77 3.73 -30.99
N ALA A 727 -4.64 4.37 -30.81
CA ALA A 727 -4.08 5.36 -31.75
C ALA A 727 -2.82 4.79 -32.40
N VAL A 728 -2.66 5.00 -33.69
CA VAL A 728 -1.43 4.67 -34.45
C VAL A 728 -1.09 5.85 -35.32
N ARG A 729 0.17 6.30 -35.28
CA ARG A 729 0.68 7.38 -36.14
C ARG A 729 1.69 6.83 -37.15
N GLU A 730 1.47 7.14 -38.39
CA GLU A 730 2.38 6.85 -39.51
C GLU A 730 2.66 8.14 -40.30
N GLY A 731 3.79 8.78 -40.01
CA GLY A 731 4.11 10.08 -40.58
C GLY A 731 3.10 11.16 -40.15
N ASN A 732 2.40 11.77 -41.14
CA ASN A 732 1.33 12.77 -40.87
C ASN A 732 -0.05 12.12 -40.63
N LYS A 733 -0.18 10.83 -40.81
CA LYS A 733 -1.47 10.16 -40.64
C LYS A 733 -1.61 9.61 -39.21
N LEU A 734 -2.65 10.04 -38.50
CA LEU A 734 -3.07 9.51 -37.22
C LEU A 734 -4.36 8.70 -37.41
N THR A 735 -4.32 7.43 -37.03
CA THR A 735 -5.48 6.54 -37.04
C THR A 735 -5.96 6.32 -35.61
N LEU A 736 -7.24 6.58 -35.32
CA LEU A 736 -7.90 6.28 -34.07
C LEU A 736 -8.91 5.13 -34.32
N GLU A 737 -8.87 4.11 -33.47
CA GLU A 737 -9.71 2.92 -33.61
C GLU A 737 -10.32 2.54 -32.26
N ALA A 738 -11.64 2.59 -32.15
CA ALA A 738 -12.40 2.15 -30.97
C ALA A 738 -12.90 0.73 -31.18
N SER A 739 -12.91 -0.08 -30.12
CA SER A 739 -13.38 -1.49 -30.18
C SER A 739 -14.91 -1.59 -30.31
N ALA A 740 -15.66 -0.53 -30.02
CA ALA A 740 -17.09 -0.43 -30.15
C ALA A 740 -17.51 1.01 -30.41
N GLU A 741 -18.64 1.19 -31.11
CA GLU A 741 -19.27 2.50 -31.23
C GLU A 741 -19.81 2.94 -29.86
N ASN A 742 -19.54 4.21 -29.50
CA ASN A 742 -20.03 4.79 -28.27
C ASN A 742 -20.66 6.16 -28.58
N GLY A 743 -21.98 6.25 -28.43
CA GLY A 743 -22.71 7.48 -28.66
C GLY A 743 -22.28 8.58 -27.68
N GLY A 744 -21.99 9.77 -28.20
CA GLY A 744 -21.54 10.91 -27.41
C GLY A 744 -20.04 10.99 -27.15
N MET A 745 -19.26 9.95 -27.48
CA MET A 745 -17.80 10.00 -27.38
C MET A 745 -17.22 11.05 -28.34
N THR A 746 -16.18 11.75 -27.89
CA THR A 746 -15.42 12.70 -28.72
C THR A 746 -13.93 12.49 -28.58
N TYR A 747 -13.16 12.92 -29.57
CA TYR A 747 -11.70 13.03 -29.48
C TYR A 747 -11.30 14.49 -29.38
N LEU A 748 -10.39 14.83 -28.47
CA LEU A 748 -9.71 16.13 -28.44
C LEU A 748 -8.25 15.92 -28.79
N LEU A 749 -7.84 16.40 -29.96
CA LEU A 749 -6.43 16.41 -30.35
C LEU A 749 -5.73 17.57 -29.63
N ARG A 750 -5.02 17.26 -28.55
CA ARG A 750 -4.39 18.29 -27.69
C ARG A 750 -3.33 19.07 -28.47
N ASN A 751 -3.42 20.41 -28.39
CA ASN A 751 -2.50 21.38 -29.03
C ASN A 751 -2.39 21.27 -30.56
N ILE A 752 -3.31 20.57 -31.21
CA ILE A 752 -3.44 20.52 -32.67
C ILE A 752 -4.60 21.43 -33.09
N HIS A 753 -4.32 22.48 -33.87
CA HIS A 753 -5.28 23.49 -34.28
C HIS A 753 -5.54 23.48 -35.80
N GLU A 754 -4.72 22.74 -36.56
CA GLU A 754 -4.90 22.57 -37.99
C GLU A 754 -4.75 21.09 -38.35
N ILE A 755 -5.66 20.58 -39.17
CA ILE A 755 -5.59 19.26 -39.79
C ILE A 755 -5.95 19.39 -41.27
N ALA A 756 -5.31 18.58 -42.13
CA ALA A 756 -5.54 18.65 -43.56
C ALA A 756 -6.84 17.97 -43.95
N ASP A 757 -7.17 16.80 -43.34
CA ASP A 757 -8.37 16.03 -43.63
C ASP A 757 -8.75 15.12 -42.44
N VAL A 758 -10.05 14.74 -42.35
CA VAL A 758 -10.54 13.70 -41.43
C VAL A 758 -11.53 12.81 -42.15
N THR A 759 -11.28 11.51 -42.09
CA THR A 759 -12.20 10.47 -42.62
C THR A 759 -12.77 9.66 -41.45
N GLY A 760 -14.09 9.36 -41.49
CA GLY A 760 -14.78 8.61 -40.44
C GLY A 760 -15.13 9.43 -39.20
N GLY A 761 -15.15 10.74 -39.36
CA GLY A 761 -15.55 11.68 -38.30
C GLY A 761 -15.72 13.09 -38.84
N SER A 762 -16.23 13.99 -38.00
CA SER A 762 -16.44 15.40 -38.36
C SER A 762 -15.79 16.32 -37.32
N ILE A 763 -15.16 17.40 -37.80
CA ILE A 763 -14.62 18.48 -36.95
C ILE A 763 -15.81 19.28 -36.43
N VAL A 764 -15.93 19.37 -35.10
CA VAL A 764 -17.03 20.14 -34.48
C VAL A 764 -16.55 21.48 -34.00
N LYS A 765 -15.34 21.57 -33.46
CA LYS A 765 -14.82 22.80 -32.87
C LYS A 765 -13.32 22.78 -32.75
N ASP A 766 -12.70 23.93 -33.10
CA ASP A 766 -11.37 24.29 -32.63
C ASP A 766 -11.51 25.04 -31.30
N THR A 767 -10.75 24.63 -30.29
CA THR A 767 -10.72 25.21 -28.94
C THR A 767 -9.30 25.69 -28.63
N GLU A 768 -9.13 26.48 -27.57
CA GLU A 768 -7.80 26.83 -27.06
C GLU A 768 -6.92 25.59 -26.73
N ASN A 769 -7.56 24.43 -26.52
CA ASN A 769 -6.90 23.15 -26.18
C ASN A 769 -6.68 22.23 -27.39
N GLY A 770 -7.15 22.60 -28.59
CA GLY A 770 -7.05 21.83 -29.82
C GLY A 770 -8.40 21.49 -30.47
N ILE A 771 -8.35 20.66 -31.49
CA ILE A 771 -9.48 20.29 -32.34
C ILE A 771 -10.29 19.16 -31.71
N ILE A 772 -11.62 19.35 -31.68
CA ILE A 772 -12.58 18.31 -31.26
C ILE A 772 -13.15 17.63 -32.52
N ILE A 773 -13.06 16.29 -32.54
CA ILE A 773 -13.62 15.41 -33.56
C ILE A 773 -14.76 14.57 -32.95
N VAL A 774 -15.92 14.52 -33.63
CA VAL A 774 -16.99 13.56 -33.35
C VAL A 774 -16.79 12.36 -34.29
N PRO A 775 -16.60 11.16 -33.78
CA PRO A 775 -16.44 9.96 -34.59
C PRO A 775 -17.75 9.58 -35.31
N GLU A 776 -17.63 9.11 -36.54
CA GLU A 776 -18.68 8.47 -37.32
C GLU A 776 -18.28 6.99 -37.53
N GLY A 777 -18.58 6.13 -36.55
CA GLY A 777 -18.12 4.74 -36.49
C GLY A 777 -16.86 4.53 -35.68
N CYS A 778 -16.30 3.33 -35.73
CA CYS A 778 -15.19 2.90 -34.86
C CYS A 778 -13.80 3.38 -35.31
N ARG A 779 -13.64 3.84 -36.56
CA ARG A 779 -12.32 4.18 -37.09
C ARG A 779 -12.30 5.57 -37.72
N GLN A 780 -11.33 6.37 -37.31
CA GLN A 780 -11.04 7.69 -37.87
C GLN A 780 -9.62 7.75 -38.40
N GLU A 781 -9.45 8.35 -39.57
CA GLU A 781 -8.15 8.67 -40.17
C GLU A 781 -8.00 10.18 -40.29
N ILE A 782 -6.96 10.73 -39.72
CA ILE A 782 -6.70 12.16 -39.58
C ILE A 782 -5.37 12.47 -40.24
N GLU A 783 -5.35 13.40 -41.19
CA GLU A 783 -4.14 13.92 -41.83
C GLU A 783 -3.73 15.19 -41.10
N LEU A 784 -2.59 15.10 -40.37
CA LEU A 784 -2.06 16.19 -39.53
C LEU A 784 -1.24 17.17 -40.33
#